data_3a8eac80753da31a6621379ef0ecb0cf
#
_entry.id   3a8eac80753da31a6621379ef0ecb0cf
#
_cell.length_a   1.000
_cell.length_b   1.000
_cell.length_c   1.000
_cell.angle_alpha   90.00
_cell.angle_beta   90.00
_cell.angle_gamma   90.00
#
_symmetry.space_group_name_H-M   'P 1'
#
loop_
_entity.id
_entity.type
_entity.pdbx_description
1 polymer ?
#
loop_
_entity_poly.entity_id
_entity_poly.type
_entity_poly.pdbx_seq_one_letter_code
_entity_poly.pdbx_strand_id
1 'polypeptide(L)'
;MSKLLYVLPLALTLCAAPAQARKKKTETPPPAKVEKKAPIAKGFFGVQREKDDVFFVIPDSLLRRPMLVTTRFISTPAGAQVYGGELANSKMLTWERHNNQLLLRAEMFESLADSTQRIWKSVEASAENPIVAAFKIEETLADSTSKLKQYRIKVTDFLKGDNPVTSLETYRKTGFDIGGLRGDLSYIDTVKTFPINTEIQTVKTFSAKPNKIPSAAVTGLVTLRLNTSFVLLPENLMRSRTFDPRVGYFTDNFVEFNDKQQQVKRRSVIARWRLEPKEEDIEKMKRGELVEPKKPIVYYIDPATPKQWVKYLILGVEDWQKAFEQAGFKNAIIAKEWPTDRPDMSLEDARFSVIRYLASPIPNAYGPNVHDPRTGEIIESHIGWYHNVMKLVHDWYMVQAGAVDPRARKQEFDEELMGQLIRFVSSHEVGHTLGLRHNMGASAATPVEKLRDKAWVEKHGHTSSIMDYARFNYVAQPEDNISSEGIFPRINDYDKWAIQWGYSYFPNAKSEKEERKILNDLTVKTITGNRRLWFGGEGHDNDPLALTEDLSDDVMKASDYGLKNLRRVVKGLPEWVYEEGNLGDNLAEGYKAVFGQYRRYIGHVLAQVGGVHREYKSVEQSGAIFTTMTRERQQRALTWLDKNVLQCPTWMISEPYISRLSAKPQELIRPLADMTVSYLVAPNTFNNIAINATGAPTAQAYTGTAYVEDLLRLFFREASTPQRVGSWRRYVQQQAVTRLIKGWKATADGDGRPYMTSLLTRIQSRLAAAHPQDAATRAHYAELSRQIRLAMEGK
;
A
#
# COMPACT_ATOMS: atom_id res chain seq x y z
N MET A 1 -19.59 -41.72 -48.44
CA MET A 1 -19.04 -41.88 -49.83
C MET A 1 -17.53 -41.79 -49.68
N SER A 2 -16.80 -42.91 -49.48
CA SER A 2 -16.21 -43.79 -50.49
C SER A 2 -15.16 -43.01 -51.31
N LYS A 3 -13.90 -43.30 -51.36
CA LYS A 3 -13.07 -44.48 -51.62
C LYS A 3 -11.59 -44.11 -51.45
N LEU A 4 -10.79 -44.88 -50.91
CA LEU A 4 -9.94 -46.05 -51.34
C LEU A 4 -8.55 -45.66 -51.82
N LEU A 5 -7.55 -46.04 -51.01
CA LEU A 5 -6.42 -46.98 -51.32
C LEU A 5 -5.63 -46.81 -52.58
N TYR A 6 -4.30 -46.76 -52.48
CA TYR A 6 -3.40 -47.68 -53.16
C TYR A 6 -2.06 -47.85 -52.40
N VAL A 7 -1.76 -49.12 -52.10
CA VAL A 7 -0.48 -49.65 -51.63
C VAL A 7 0.20 -50.28 -52.85
N LEU A 8 1.51 -50.07 -52.99
CA LEU A 8 2.34 -50.99 -53.86
C LEU A 8 3.71 -51.23 -53.19
N PRO A 9 4.15 -52.47 -53.12
CA PRO A 9 5.47 -52.82 -52.60
C PRO A 9 6.49 -52.91 -53.72
N LEU A 10 7.76 -52.58 -53.43
CA LEU A 10 8.86 -52.93 -54.34
C LEU A 10 9.88 -53.79 -53.63
N ALA A 11 10.23 -54.87 -54.34
CA ALA A 11 10.96 -56.06 -53.94
C ALA A 11 12.44 -55.84 -53.82
N LEU A 12 13.06 -56.56 -52.86
CA LEU A 12 14.52 -56.82 -52.76
C LEU A 12 15.05 -57.57 -53.96
N THR A 13 16.25 -57.16 -54.38
CA THR A 13 17.16 -58.06 -55.11
C THR A 13 18.52 -58.04 -54.34
N LEU A 14 18.87 -59.19 -53.85
CA LEU A 14 20.22 -59.50 -53.34
C LEU A 14 21.18 -59.74 -54.49
N CYS A 15 22.34 -59.04 -54.41
CA CYS A 15 23.55 -59.54 -55.13
C CYS A 15 24.68 -59.70 -54.10
N ALA A 16 25.08 -60.97 -53.96
CA ALA A 16 26.24 -61.35 -53.17
C ALA A 16 27.55 -61.18 -53.95
N ALA A 17 28.54 -60.57 -53.35
CA ALA A 17 29.93 -60.60 -53.81
C ALA A 17 30.90 -60.80 -52.64
N PRO A 18 32.04 -61.44 -52.79
CA PRO A 18 32.75 -62.13 -51.68
C PRO A 18 33.62 -61.18 -50.83
N ALA A 19 33.70 -61.52 -49.61
CA ALA A 19 34.49 -60.83 -48.56
C ALA A 19 35.99 -61.06 -48.75
N GLN A 20 36.77 -59.99 -48.96
CA GLN A 20 38.18 -59.94 -48.70
C GLN A 20 38.43 -59.29 -47.32
N ALA A 21 39.04 -60.06 -46.42
CA ALA A 21 39.43 -59.63 -45.08
C ALA A 21 40.53 -58.56 -45.16
N ARG A 22 40.25 -57.32 -44.93
CA ARG A 22 41.23 -56.25 -44.66
C ARG A 22 41.39 -56.08 -43.13
N LYS A 23 42.60 -56.25 -42.61
CA LYS A 23 42.96 -55.98 -41.23
C LYS A 23 42.62 -54.52 -40.88
N LYS A 24 41.71 -54.29 -39.99
CA LYS A 24 41.44 -52.97 -39.38
C LYS A 24 42.60 -52.58 -38.49
N LYS A 25 43.32 -51.50 -38.84
CA LYS A 25 44.08 -50.69 -37.89
C LYS A 25 43.18 -50.14 -36.84
N THR A 26 43.40 -50.40 -35.57
CA THR A 26 42.80 -49.74 -34.46
C THR A 26 43.25 -48.29 -34.45
N GLU A 27 42.38 -47.39 -34.97
CA GLU A 27 42.51 -45.97 -34.72
C GLU A 27 42.07 -45.70 -33.29
N THR A 28 42.97 -45.20 -32.46
CA THR A 28 42.69 -44.63 -31.15
C THR A 28 41.69 -43.47 -31.33
N PRO A 29 40.56 -43.43 -30.59
CA PRO A 29 39.65 -42.31 -30.71
C PRO A 29 40.37 -41.02 -30.34
N PRO A 30 40.10 -39.88 -31.03
CA PRO A 30 40.72 -38.62 -30.71
C PRO A 30 40.37 -38.25 -29.26
N PRO A 31 41.30 -37.61 -28.52
CA PRO A 31 41.06 -37.23 -27.16
C PRO A 31 39.81 -36.35 -27.12
N ALA A 32 38.88 -36.72 -26.26
CA ALA A 32 37.66 -35.92 -26.05
C ALA A 32 38.06 -34.46 -25.86
N LYS A 33 37.54 -33.55 -26.71
CA LYS A 33 37.71 -32.12 -26.49
C LYS A 33 37.22 -31.81 -25.10
N VAL A 34 38.12 -31.43 -24.23
CA VAL A 34 37.79 -30.88 -22.90
C VAL A 34 37.03 -29.58 -23.21
N GLU A 35 35.71 -29.64 -23.13
CA GLU A 35 34.90 -28.42 -23.22
C GLU A 35 35.40 -27.49 -22.10
N LYS A 36 35.93 -26.33 -22.48
CA LYS A 36 36.29 -25.29 -21.49
C LYS A 36 35.02 -24.90 -20.71
N LYS A 37 35.02 -25.16 -19.40
CA LYS A 37 33.95 -24.67 -18.53
C LYS A 37 33.79 -23.16 -18.73
N ALA A 38 32.55 -22.68 -18.72
CA ALA A 38 32.26 -21.26 -18.82
C ALA A 38 32.91 -20.49 -17.63
N PRO A 39 33.31 -19.22 -17.79
CA PRO A 39 33.92 -18.45 -16.71
C PRO A 39 32.91 -18.23 -15.56
N ILE A 40 33.44 -18.19 -14.33
CA ILE A 40 32.66 -17.87 -13.13
C ILE A 40 32.57 -16.34 -13.01
N ALA A 41 31.35 -15.79 -13.11
CA ALA A 41 31.12 -14.39 -12.81
C ALA A 41 31.30 -14.17 -11.29
N LYS A 42 32.07 -13.14 -10.92
CA LYS A 42 32.41 -12.85 -9.52
C LYS A 42 31.43 -11.85 -8.91
N GLY A 43 30.96 -12.13 -7.72
CA GLY A 43 30.09 -11.28 -6.89
C GLY A 43 30.28 -11.68 -5.42
N PHE A 44 29.25 -11.45 -4.57
CA PHE A 44 29.35 -11.94 -3.18
C PHE A 44 29.38 -13.48 -3.11
N PHE A 45 28.83 -14.15 -4.11
CA PHE A 45 29.19 -15.53 -4.49
C PHE A 45 29.31 -15.64 -6.02
N GLY A 46 29.95 -16.68 -6.48
CA GLY A 46 30.20 -16.89 -7.91
C GLY A 46 28.97 -17.45 -8.61
N VAL A 47 28.79 -17.07 -9.88
CA VAL A 47 27.75 -17.61 -10.75
C VAL A 47 28.40 -18.14 -12.03
N GLN A 48 28.03 -19.35 -12.44
CA GLN A 48 28.51 -19.96 -13.69
C GLN A 48 27.30 -20.48 -14.47
N ARG A 49 27.23 -20.16 -15.75
CA ARG A 49 26.17 -20.66 -16.66
C ARG A 49 26.81 -21.57 -17.70
N GLU A 50 26.36 -22.82 -17.76
CA GLU A 50 26.80 -23.80 -18.73
C GLU A 50 25.58 -24.26 -19.55
N LYS A 51 25.41 -23.73 -20.74
CA LYS A 51 24.19 -23.91 -21.58
C LYS A 51 22.96 -23.42 -20.81
N ASP A 52 22.03 -24.32 -20.51
CA ASP A 52 20.80 -24.04 -19.75
C ASP A 52 20.97 -24.21 -18.23
N ASP A 53 22.11 -24.73 -17.79
CA ASP A 53 22.39 -24.99 -16.38
C ASP A 53 23.06 -23.79 -15.70
N VAL A 54 22.58 -23.52 -14.48
CA VAL A 54 23.12 -22.47 -13.60
C VAL A 54 23.73 -23.13 -12.37
N PHE A 55 24.93 -22.68 -12.04
CA PHE A 55 25.67 -23.12 -10.86
C PHE A 55 25.99 -21.91 -9.98
N PHE A 56 25.81 -22.09 -8.68
CA PHE A 56 26.36 -21.18 -7.68
C PHE A 56 27.67 -21.70 -7.14
N VAL A 57 28.61 -20.79 -6.89
CA VAL A 57 29.91 -21.07 -6.27
C VAL A 57 29.95 -20.33 -4.95
N ILE A 58 29.61 -21.04 -3.90
CA ILE A 58 29.38 -20.48 -2.55
C ILE A 58 30.70 -20.57 -1.77
N PRO A 59 31.32 -19.44 -1.36
CA PRO A 59 32.50 -19.46 -0.52
C PRO A 59 32.19 -19.91 0.91
N ASP A 60 33.15 -20.59 1.54
CA ASP A 60 33.03 -21.07 2.92
C ASP A 60 32.70 -19.95 3.92
N SER A 61 33.17 -18.72 3.65
CA SER A 61 32.87 -17.52 4.44
C SER A 61 31.42 -17.09 4.43
N LEU A 62 30.58 -17.56 3.50
CA LEU A 62 29.15 -17.28 3.47
C LEU A 62 28.31 -18.32 4.22
N LEU A 63 28.91 -19.42 4.69
CA LEU A 63 28.17 -20.38 5.48
C LEU A 63 27.68 -19.74 6.79
N ARG A 64 26.41 -19.93 7.07
CA ARG A 64 25.69 -19.36 8.24
C ARG A 64 25.58 -17.83 8.25
N ARG A 65 25.98 -17.16 7.17
CA ARG A 65 25.70 -15.73 7.02
C ARG A 65 24.28 -15.52 6.50
N PRO A 66 23.48 -14.69 7.15
CA PRO A 66 22.12 -14.42 6.71
C PRO A 66 22.11 -13.60 5.42
N MET A 67 21.21 -13.99 4.54
CA MET A 67 20.87 -13.31 3.30
C MET A 67 19.37 -13.03 3.28
N LEU A 68 18.96 -11.87 2.81
CA LEU A 68 17.58 -11.62 2.49
C LEU A 68 17.32 -12.00 1.04
N VAL A 69 16.37 -12.88 0.81
CA VAL A 69 16.00 -13.31 -0.55
C VAL A 69 14.58 -12.81 -0.82
N THR A 70 14.50 -11.87 -1.75
CA THR A 70 13.22 -11.24 -2.16
C THR A 70 12.90 -11.59 -3.60
N THR A 71 11.68 -12.03 -3.86
CA THR A 71 11.18 -12.24 -5.23
C THR A 71 10.15 -11.18 -5.54
N ARG A 72 10.32 -10.46 -6.64
CA ARG A 72 9.42 -9.40 -7.12
C ARG A 72 8.92 -9.72 -8.52
N PHE A 73 7.76 -9.16 -8.85
CA PHE A 73 7.28 -9.18 -10.22
C PHE A 73 8.09 -8.22 -11.09
N ILE A 74 8.53 -8.66 -12.27
CA ILE A 74 9.02 -7.79 -13.35
C ILE A 74 7.86 -7.44 -14.27
N SER A 75 7.10 -8.47 -14.69
CA SER A 75 5.91 -8.28 -15.48
C SER A 75 4.84 -9.31 -15.12
N THR A 76 3.60 -8.89 -15.24
CA THR A 76 2.41 -9.67 -14.92
C THR A 76 1.44 -9.64 -16.10
N PRO A 77 0.56 -10.62 -16.25
CA PRO A 77 -0.44 -10.59 -17.31
C PRO A 77 -1.46 -9.47 -17.09
N ALA A 78 -2.04 -8.96 -18.16
CA ALA A 78 -3.12 -7.98 -18.06
C ALA A 78 -4.25 -8.52 -17.17
N GLY A 79 -4.85 -7.66 -16.36
CA GLY A 79 -5.95 -8.02 -15.47
C GLY A 79 -5.54 -8.72 -14.16
N ALA A 80 -4.25 -8.97 -13.92
CA ALA A 80 -3.74 -9.59 -12.70
C ALA A 80 -3.88 -8.70 -11.46
N GLN A 81 -4.02 -7.39 -11.64
CA GLN A 81 -4.09 -6.37 -10.57
C GLN A 81 -2.87 -6.37 -9.62
N VAL A 82 -1.75 -6.84 -10.11
CA VAL A 82 -0.44 -6.84 -9.46
C VAL A 82 0.58 -6.37 -10.49
N TYR A 83 1.61 -5.65 -10.06
CA TYR A 83 2.43 -4.86 -10.96
C TYR A 83 3.92 -5.13 -10.81
N GLY A 84 4.69 -4.70 -11.78
CA GLY A 84 6.15 -4.76 -11.72
C GLY A 84 6.66 -3.99 -10.50
N GLY A 85 7.64 -4.58 -9.81
CA GLY A 85 8.21 -4.08 -8.57
C GLY A 85 7.54 -4.60 -7.29
N GLU A 86 6.27 -5.06 -7.35
CA GLU A 86 5.61 -5.60 -6.16
C GLU A 86 6.26 -6.90 -5.66
N LEU A 87 6.26 -7.05 -4.34
CA LEU A 87 6.79 -8.23 -3.66
C LEU A 87 5.91 -9.46 -3.91
N ALA A 88 6.51 -10.53 -4.41
CA ALA A 88 5.88 -11.83 -4.58
C ALA A 88 6.20 -12.78 -3.43
N ASN A 89 7.40 -12.65 -2.85
CA ASN A 89 7.91 -13.50 -1.78
C ASN A 89 9.13 -12.85 -1.10
N SER A 90 9.32 -13.10 0.20
CA SER A 90 10.52 -12.70 0.93
C SER A 90 10.87 -13.71 2.02
N LYS A 91 12.14 -14.09 2.10
CA LYS A 91 12.65 -15.02 3.12
C LYS A 91 14.06 -14.59 3.55
N MET A 92 14.35 -14.72 4.84
CA MET A 92 15.72 -14.68 5.31
C MET A 92 16.31 -16.09 5.28
N LEU A 93 17.45 -16.27 4.64
CA LEU A 93 18.05 -17.58 4.37
C LEU A 93 19.52 -17.63 4.80
N THR A 94 19.99 -18.84 5.13
CA THR A 94 21.40 -19.15 5.40
C THR A 94 21.83 -20.41 4.66
N TRP A 95 23.11 -20.44 4.28
CA TRP A 95 23.75 -21.65 3.77
C TRP A 95 24.35 -22.46 4.93
N GLU A 96 24.06 -23.76 4.96
CA GLU A 96 24.66 -24.70 5.90
C GLU A 96 25.30 -25.85 5.13
N ARG A 97 26.52 -26.27 5.54
CA ARG A 97 27.14 -27.46 4.97
C ARG A 97 26.83 -28.69 5.82
N HIS A 98 26.24 -29.70 5.18
CA HIS A 98 26.00 -31.01 5.77
C HIS A 98 26.60 -32.10 4.87
N ASN A 99 27.69 -32.72 5.34
CA ASN A 99 28.42 -33.73 4.56
C ASN A 99 28.85 -33.21 3.16
N ASN A 100 28.34 -33.84 2.09
CA ASN A 100 28.60 -33.48 0.69
C ASN A 100 27.41 -32.64 0.08
N GLN A 101 26.69 -31.90 0.90
CA GLN A 101 25.60 -31.08 0.47
C GLN A 101 25.68 -29.66 1.09
N LEU A 102 25.18 -28.67 0.36
CA LEU A 102 24.79 -27.40 0.91
C LEU A 102 23.27 -27.37 1.10
N LEU A 103 22.84 -27.09 2.32
CA LEU A 103 21.45 -26.89 2.70
C LEU A 103 21.16 -25.40 2.67
N LEU A 104 19.99 -25.03 2.18
CA LEU A 104 19.46 -23.69 2.29
C LEU A 104 18.39 -23.71 3.38
N ARG A 105 18.61 -23.00 4.48
CA ARG A 105 17.67 -22.89 5.61
C ARG A 105 16.95 -21.56 5.58
N ALA A 106 15.67 -21.56 5.90
CA ALA A 106 14.91 -20.33 6.14
C ALA A 106 14.99 -19.97 7.63
N GLU A 107 15.50 -18.80 7.92
CA GLU A 107 15.53 -18.23 9.27
C GLU A 107 14.17 -17.63 9.58
N MET A 108 13.45 -18.25 10.53
CA MET A 108 12.07 -17.81 10.83
C MET A 108 11.99 -16.50 11.59
N PHE A 109 13.05 -16.13 12.28
CA PHE A 109 13.19 -14.86 12.99
C PHE A 109 12.02 -14.51 13.95
N GLU A 110 11.37 -15.54 14.51
CA GLU A 110 10.24 -15.34 15.43
C GLU A 110 10.67 -15.25 16.89
N SER A 111 11.69 -16.01 17.29
CA SER A 111 12.19 -16.11 18.66
C SER A 111 13.71 -15.93 18.67
N LEU A 112 14.17 -14.99 19.46
CA LEU A 112 15.59 -14.63 19.52
C LEU A 112 16.10 -14.65 20.95
N ALA A 113 17.38 -14.96 21.12
CA ALA A 113 18.11 -14.75 22.35
C ALA A 113 19.56 -14.38 22.04
N ASP A 114 20.20 -13.64 22.90
CA ASP A 114 21.64 -13.37 22.83
C ASP A 114 22.43 -14.65 23.11
N SER A 115 23.31 -15.03 22.19
CA SER A 115 24.12 -16.28 22.24
C SER A 115 25.06 -16.35 23.47
N THR A 116 25.30 -15.22 24.13
CA THR A 116 26.08 -15.17 25.39
C THR A 116 25.26 -15.56 26.62
N GLN A 117 23.94 -15.67 26.52
CA GLN A 117 23.03 -16.00 27.60
C GLN A 117 22.68 -17.49 27.61
N ARG A 118 22.37 -18.03 28.79
CA ARG A 118 22.04 -19.47 28.92
C ARG A 118 20.79 -19.88 28.20
N ILE A 119 19.75 -19.00 28.25
CA ILE A 119 18.47 -19.23 27.59
C ILE A 119 18.58 -19.43 26.08
N TRP A 120 19.65 -18.93 25.45
CA TRP A 120 19.88 -19.08 24.01
C TRP A 120 19.81 -20.54 23.56
N LYS A 121 20.44 -21.46 24.33
CA LYS A 121 20.39 -22.89 24.01
C LYS A 121 18.98 -23.46 24.01
N SER A 122 18.12 -22.95 24.89
CA SER A 122 16.72 -23.38 24.98
C SER A 122 15.90 -22.83 23.82
N VAL A 123 16.18 -21.58 23.40
CA VAL A 123 15.52 -20.98 22.23
C VAL A 123 15.95 -21.74 20.96
N GLU A 124 17.22 -22.00 20.79
CA GLU A 124 17.76 -22.79 19.66
C GLU A 124 17.16 -24.21 19.58
N ALA A 125 17.01 -24.86 20.74
CA ALA A 125 16.41 -26.19 20.81
C ALA A 125 14.88 -26.21 20.60
N SER A 126 14.22 -25.06 20.71
CA SER A 126 12.75 -24.93 20.63
C SER A 126 12.26 -24.50 19.25
N ALA A 127 13.15 -24.02 18.38
CA ALA A 127 12.80 -23.43 17.09
C ALA A 127 13.71 -24.01 15.97
N GLU A 128 13.25 -25.06 15.29
CA GLU A 128 13.98 -25.61 14.16
C GLU A 128 13.67 -24.80 12.89
N ASN A 129 14.73 -24.30 12.27
CA ASN A 129 14.66 -23.57 11.01
C ASN A 129 14.48 -24.55 9.82
N PRO A 130 13.45 -24.42 8.99
CA PRO A 130 13.16 -25.38 7.94
C PRO A 130 14.24 -25.39 6.84
N ILE A 131 14.59 -26.56 6.36
CA ILE A 131 15.40 -26.73 5.16
C ILE A 131 14.50 -26.53 3.95
N VAL A 132 14.76 -25.51 3.15
CA VAL A 132 13.93 -25.17 1.96
C VAL A 132 14.52 -25.74 0.67
N ALA A 133 15.80 -26.08 0.66
CA ALA A 133 16.46 -26.77 -0.45
C ALA A 133 17.76 -27.46 0.02
N ALA A 134 18.18 -28.51 -0.71
CA ALA A 134 19.43 -29.22 -0.53
C ALA A 134 20.10 -29.42 -1.88
N PHE A 135 21.41 -29.11 -1.95
CA PHE A 135 22.19 -29.15 -3.18
C PHE A 135 23.43 -30.03 -2.99
N LYS A 136 23.62 -30.99 -3.87
CA LYS A 136 24.86 -31.78 -3.90
C LYS A 136 26.05 -30.88 -4.25
N ILE A 137 27.11 -30.95 -3.50
CA ILE A 137 28.39 -30.31 -3.87
C ILE A 137 28.99 -31.13 -5.03
N GLU A 138 29.02 -30.52 -6.21
CA GLU A 138 29.62 -31.18 -7.39
C GLU A 138 31.12 -31.03 -7.43
N GLU A 139 31.65 -29.91 -6.96
CA GLU A 139 33.07 -29.61 -6.96
C GLU A 139 33.44 -28.70 -5.79
N THR A 140 34.56 -28.96 -5.16
CA THR A 140 35.17 -28.06 -4.17
C THR A 140 36.33 -27.34 -4.83
N LEU A 141 36.20 -26.00 -4.94
CA LEU A 141 37.22 -25.15 -5.54
C LEU A 141 38.00 -24.42 -4.44
N ALA A 142 39.17 -23.89 -4.77
CA ALA A 142 39.88 -22.94 -3.94
C ALA A 142 39.82 -21.54 -4.61
N ASP A 143 39.48 -20.52 -3.86
CA ASP A 143 39.57 -19.15 -4.36
C ASP A 143 40.99 -18.80 -4.77
N SER A 144 41.17 -18.19 -5.92
CA SER A 144 42.46 -17.89 -6.48
C SER A 144 43.33 -16.95 -5.60
N THR A 145 42.66 -16.07 -4.84
CA THR A 145 43.30 -15.04 -4.02
C THR A 145 43.36 -15.41 -2.54
N SER A 146 42.18 -15.69 -1.95
CA SER A 146 42.08 -15.95 -0.50
C SER A 146 42.41 -17.40 -0.10
N LYS A 147 42.51 -18.32 -1.09
CA LYS A 147 42.68 -19.77 -0.89
C LYS A 147 41.53 -20.42 -0.08
N LEU A 148 40.48 -19.72 0.24
CA LEU A 148 39.30 -20.25 0.92
C LEU A 148 38.56 -21.24 0.02
N LYS A 149 37.95 -22.26 0.65
CA LYS A 149 37.13 -23.23 -0.06
C LYS A 149 35.87 -22.58 -0.61
N GLN A 150 35.48 -23.03 -1.80
CA GLN A 150 34.24 -22.65 -2.45
C GLN A 150 33.53 -23.91 -2.93
N TYR A 151 32.23 -23.95 -2.82
CA TYR A 151 31.41 -25.11 -3.15
C TYR A 151 30.57 -24.82 -4.39
N ARG A 152 30.82 -25.56 -5.46
CA ARG A 152 30.02 -25.47 -6.69
C ARG A 152 28.84 -26.40 -6.59
N ILE A 153 27.62 -25.82 -6.73
CA ILE A 153 26.33 -26.52 -6.66
C ILE A 153 25.48 -26.18 -7.88
N LYS A 154 24.74 -27.15 -8.40
CA LYS A 154 23.76 -26.92 -9.47
C LYS A 154 22.46 -26.44 -8.89
N VAL A 155 21.94 -25.27 -9.36
CA VAL A 155 20.75 -24.62 -8.84
C VAL A 155 19.63 -24.45 -9.88
N THR A 156 19.81 -24.94 -11.10
CA THR A 156 18.87 -24.77 -12.23
C THR A 156 17.44 -25.12 -11.86
N ASP A 157 17.20 -26.33 -11.36
CA ASP A 157 15.84 -26.82 -11.06
C ASP A 157 15.21 -26.05 -9.89
N PHE A 158 16.02 -25.65 -8.92
CA PHE A 158 15.54 -24.81 -7.81
C PHE A 158 15.09 -23.43 -8.31
N LEU A 159 15.90 -22.75 -9.12
CA LEU A 159 15.58 -21.42 -9.62
C LEU A 159 14.38 -21.44 -10.55
N LYS A 160 14.31 -22.44 -11.44
CA LYS A 160 13.23 -22.61 -12.40
C LYS A 160 11.93 -23.10 -11.76
N GLY A 161 12.03 -23.87 -10.68
CA GLY A 161 10.93 -24.60 -10.05
C GLY A 161 9.95 -23.71 -9.26
N ASP A 162 8.89 -24.34 -8.81
CA ASP A 162 7.90 -23.75 -7.91
C ASP A 162 8.22 -24.14 -6.47
N ASN A 163 8.85 -23.23 -5.75
CA ASN A 163 9.32 -23.45 -4.39
C ASN A 163 9.07 -22.22 -3.52
N PRO A 164 9.15 -22.32 -2.18
CA PRO A 164 8.81 -21.23 -1.27
C PRO A 164 9.80 -20.06 -1.27
N VAL A 165 10.88 -20.09 -2.07
CA VAL A 165 11.92 -19.04 -2.12
C VAL A 165 11.85 -18.25 -3.41
N THR A 166 11.88 -18.93 -4.56
CA THR A 166 12.01 -18.28 -5.88
C THR A 166 10.70 -18.20 -6.66
N SER A 167 9.57 -18.50 -5.99
CA SER A 167 8.25 -18.48 -6.61
C SER A 167 7.25 -17.69 -5.77
N LEU A 168 5.98 -17.78 -6.12
CA LEU A 168 4.90 -17.05 -5.44
C LEU A 168 4.56 -17.69 -4.09
N GLU A 169 4.21 -16.87 -3.13
CA GLU A 169 3.53 -17.34 -1.91
C GLU A 169 2.13 -17.88 -2.20
N THR A 170 1.65 -18.78 -1.33
CA THR A 170 0.36 -19.46 -1.51
C THR A 170 -0.80 -18.50 -1.70
N TYR A 171 -0.86 -17.41 -0.92
CA TYR A 171 -1.95 -16.43 -1.05
C TYR A 171 -1.95 -15.71 -2.41
N ARG A 172 -0.76 -15.48 -3.01
CA ARG A 172 -0.63 -14.90 -4.35
C ARG A 172 -1.15 -15.88 -5.42
N LYS A 173 -0.80 -17.17 -5.29
CA LYS A 173 -1.31 -18.23 -6.20
C LYS A 173 -2.84 -18.31 -6.14
N THR A 174 -3.40 -18.29 -4.94
CA THR A 174 -4.85 -18.26 -4.72
C THR A 174 -5.48 -16.99 -5.31
N GLY A 175 -4.86 -15.82 -5.14
CA GLY A 175 -5.34 -14.56 -5.69
C GLY A 175 -5.38 -14.52 -7.22
N PHE A 176 -4.46 -15.24 -7.89
CA PHE A 176 -4.45 -15.42 -9.35
C PHE A 176 -5.30 -16.61 -9.83
N ASP A 177 -5.78 -17.44 -8.93
CA ASP A 177 -6.48 -18.70 -9.26
C ASP A 177 -5.66 -19.60 -10.21
N ILE A 178 -4.37 -19.76 -9.88
CA ILE A 178 -3.42 -20.56 -10.66
C ILE A 178 -3.15 -21.91 -10.00
N GLY A 179 -2.87 -22.90 -10.83
CA GLY A 179 -2.54 -24.27 -10.46
C GLY A 179 -1.03 -24.55 -10.46
N GLY A 180 -0.64 -25.72 -10.96
CA GLY A 180 0.75 -26.17 -11.00
C GLY A 180 1.61 -25.43 -12.03
N LEU A 181 2.91 -25.32 -11.72
CA LEU A 181 3.91 -24.77 -12.63
C LEU A 181 4.08 -25.68 -13.86
N ARG A 182 4.11 -25.11 -15.04
CA ARG A 182 4.47 -25.74 -16.29
C ARG A 182 5.98 -25.61 -16.50
N GLY A 183 6.74 -26.59 -16.04
CA GLY A 183 8.21 -26.57 -16.13
C GLY A 183 8.75 -26.56 -17.56
N ASP A 184 8.00 -27.11 -18.51
CA ASP A 184 8.26 -27.10 -19.94
C ASP A 184 8.10 -25.70 -20.58
N LEU A 185 7.29 -24.82 -19.96
CA LEU A 185 7.05 -23.43 -20.38
C LEU A 185 7.73 -22.40 -19.46
N SER A 186 8.64 -22.85 -18.61
CA SER A 186 9.31 -21.99 -17.63
C SER A 186 10.84 -22.08 -17.83
N TYR A 187 11.53 -20.95 -17.66
CA TYR A 187 12.98 -20.91 -17.89
C TYR A 187 13.64 -19.78 -17.08
N ILE A 188 14.99 -19.88 -16.94
CA ILE A 188 15.84 -18.84 -16.37
C ILE A 188 16.28 -17.92 -17.50
N ASP A 189 15.91 -16.64 -17.40
CA ASP A 189 16.21 -15.64 -18.42
C ASP A 189 17.63 -15.10 -18.21
N THR A 190 17.88 -14.42 -17.09
CA THR A 190 19.19 -13.86 -16.76
C THR A 190 19.62 -14.20 -15.33
N VAL A 191 20.93 -14.23 -15.11
CA VAL A 191 21.53 -14.28 -13.77
C VAL A 191 22.70 -13.31 -13.76
N LYS A 192 22.70 -12.37 -12.82
CA LYS A 192 23.76 -11.38 -12.61
C LYS A 192 24.19 -11.40 -11.15
N THR A 193 25.47 -11.24 -10.89
CA THR A 193 25.99 -11.16 -9.51
C THR A 193 26.78 -9.88 -9.30
N PHE A 194 26.61 -9.27 -8.11
CA PHE A 194 27.19 -8.02 -7.69
C PHE A 194 27.87 -8.19 -6.33
N PRO A 195 28.58 -7.19 -5.80
CA PRO A 195 29.31 -7.34 -4.53
C PRO A 195 28.45 -7.70 -3.32
N ILE A 196 27.18 -7.32 -3.28
CA ILE A 196 26.27 -7.62 -2.16
C ILE A 196 24.98 -8.33 -2.56
N ASN A 197 24.73 -8.55 -3.86
CA ASN A 197 23.52 -9.24 -4.32
C ASN A 197 23.74 -10.08 -5.58
N THR A 198 22.85 -11.05 -5.77
CA THR A 198 22.73 -11.83 -7.01
C THR A 198 21.29 -11.81 -7.46
N GLU A 199 21.05 -11.40 -8.70
CA GLU A 199 19.76 -11.21 -9.32
C GLU A 199 19.46 -12.33 -10.31
N ILE A 200 18.33 -12.97 -10.17
CA ILE A 200 17.88 -14.07 -11.02
C ILE A 200 16.52 -13.73 -11.62
N GLN A 201 16.47 -13.52 -12.91
CA GLN A 201 15.23 -13.32 -13.64
C GLN A 201 14.73 -14.65 -14.22
N THR A 202 13.48 -14.97 -13.93
CA THR A 202 12.82 -16.19 -14.40
C THR A 202 11.50 -15.89 -15.05
N VAL A 203 11.17 -16.68 -16.08
CA VAL A 203 9.82 -16.74 -16.65
C VAL A 203 9.16 -17.99 -16.10
N LYS A 204 8.02 -17.84 -15.42
CA LYS A 204 7.28 -18.94 -14.81
C LYS A 204 5.85 -18.97 -15.35
N THR A 205 5.45 -20.08 -15.95
CA THR A 205 4.13 -20.30 -16.50
C THR A 205 3.38 -21.31 -15.66
N PHE A 206 2.19 -20.94 -15.22
CA PHE A 206 1.31 -21.77 -14.40
C PHE A 206 0.06 -22.16 -15.19
N SER A 207 -0.48 -23.35 -14.95
CA SER A 207 -1.83 -23.69 -15.38
C SER A 207 -2.85 -22.84 -14.63
N ALA A 208 -3.96 -22.49 -15.26
CA ALA A 208 -5.02 -21.72 -14.63
C ALA A 208 -6.39 -22.17 -15.15
N LYS A 209 -7.42 -22.11 -14.30
CA LYS A 209 -8.80 -22.17 -14.74
C LYS A 209 -9.21 -20.82 -15.33
N PRO A 210 -10.21 -20.81 -16.25
CA PRO A 210 -10.77 -19.56 -16.73
C PRO A 210 -11.19 -18.64 -15.59
N ASN A 211 -10.65 -17.44 -15.54
CA ASN A 211 -10.93 -16.45 -14.50
C ASN A 211 -10.86 -15.02 -15.05
N LYS A 212 -10.77 -14.01 -14.18
CA LYS A 212 -10.70 -12.59 -14.56
C LYS A 212 -9.42 -12.19 -15.31
N ILE A 213 -8.38 -13.05 -15.34
CA ILE A 213 -7.15 -12.81 -16.08
C ILE A 213 -7.37 -13.28 -17.53
N PRO A 214 -7.32 -12.39 -18.55
CA PRO A 214 -7.63 -12.76 -19.92
C PRO A 214 -6.82 -13.95 -20.45
N SER A 215 -5.52 -14.03 -20.12
CA SER A 215 -4.69 -15.15 -20.55
C SER A 215 -5.15 -16.49 -19.97
N ALA A 216 -5.60 -16.53 -18.73
CA ALA A 216 -6.18 -17.73 -18.13
C ALA A 216 -7.48 -18.13 -18.82
N ALA A 217 -8.36 -17.17 -19.14
CA ALA A 217 -9.62 -17.44 -19.82
C ALA A 217 -9.41 -17.97 -21.27
N VAL A 218 -8.38 -17.44 -21.98
CA VAL A 218 -8.17 -17.77 -23.40
C VAL A 218 -7.28 -19.00 -23.59
N THR A 219 -6.24 -19.16 -22.76
CA THR A 219 -5.20 -20.19 -22.97
C THR A 219 -5.13 -21.25 -21.85
N GLY A 220 -5.80 -21.04 -20.73
CA GLY A 220 -5.63 -21.86 -19.53
C GLY A 220 -4.26 -21.69 -18.85
N LEU A 221 -3.53 -20.61 -19.18
CA LEU A 221 -2.18 -20.36 -18.71
C LEU A 221 -2.02 -18.93 -18.20
N VAL A 222 -1.17 -18.78 -17.17
CA VAL A 222 -0.71 -17.49 -16.65
C VAL A 222 0.82 -17.49 -16.62
N THR A 223 1.43 -16.59 -17.36
CA THR A 223 2.88 -16.43 -17.40
C THR A 223 3.29 -15.17 -16.64
N LEU A 224 4.27 -15.31 -15.76
CA LEU A 224 4.84 -14.26 -14.92
C LEU A 224 6.34 -14.16 -15.17
N ARG A 225 6.88 -12.96 -15.19
CA ARG A 225 8.32 -12.74 -15.12
C ARG A 225 8.66 -12.26 -13.71
N LEU A 226 9.55 -12.99 -13.05
CA LEU A 226 9.95 -12.73 -11.65
C LEU A 226 11.44 -12.41 -11.59
N ASN A 227 11.82 -11.55 -10.65
CA ASN A 227 13.19 -11.31 -10.24
C ASN A 227 13.38 -11.79 -8.81
N THR A 228 14.30 -12.73 -8.58
CA THR A 228 14.70 -13.15 -7.23
C THR A 228 16.06 -12.55 -6.93
N SER A 229 16.11 -11.72 -5.89
CA SER A 229 17.31 -11.04 -5.40
C SER A 229 17.81 -11.73 -4.14
N PHE A 230 19.04 -12.25 -4.17
CA PHE A 230 19.77 -12.71 -2.98
C PHE A 230 20.64 -11.55 -2.49
N VAL A 231 20.31 -10.96 -1.35
CA VAL A 231 21.01 -9.79 -0.80
C VAL A 231 21.74 -10.19 0.47
N LEU A 232 23.06 -9.93 0.49
CA LEU A 232 23.90 -10.20 1.66
C LEU A 232 23.62 -9.17 2.76
N LEU A 233 23.24 -9.65 3.96
CA LEU A 233 22.98 -8.79 5.09
C LEU A 233 24.29 -8.38 5.81
N PRO A 234 24.33 -7.18 6.43
CA PRO A 234 25.50 -6.68 7.14
C PRO A 234 25.93 -7.57 8.31
N GLU A 235 27.24 -7.71 8.51
CA GLU A 235 27.82 -8.32 9.73
C GLU A 235 27.79 -7.37 10.92
N ASN A 236 28.17 -6.12 10.67
CA ASN A 236 28.11 -5.08 11.68
C ASN A 236 26.69 -4.55 11.79
N LEU A 237 25.93 -5.05 12.75
CA LEU A 237 24.54 -4.73 12.95
C LEU A 237 24.34 -3.25 13.33
N MET A 238 23.38 -2.61 12.66
CA MET A 238 22.89 -1.29 13.07
C MET A 238 22.24 -1.40 14.46
N ARG A 239 22.43 -0.40 15.32
CA ARG A 239 21.63 -0.33 16.56
C ARG A 239 20.15 -0.21 16.18
N SER A 240 19.37 -1.23 16.55
CA SER A 240 17.93 -1.21 16.36
C SER A 240 17.27 -0.11 17.19
N ARG A 241 16.14 0.40 16.70
CA ARG A 241 15.31 1.36 17.44
C ARG A 241 13.94 0.76 17.71
N THR A 242 13.56 0.69 19.00
CA THR A 242 12.25 0.15 19.40
C THR A 242 11.13 1.03 18.84
N PHE A 243 10.10 0.39 18.29
CA PHE A 243 8.89 1.04 17.78
C PHE A 243 8.10 1.75 18.88
N ASP A 244 7.53 2.88 18.52
CA ASP A 244 6.58 3.63 19.33
C ASP A 244 5.30 3.88 18.52
N PRO A 245 4.11 3.43 18.96
CA PRO A 245 2.87 3.59 18.18
C PRO A 245 2.42 5.04 18.03
N ARG A 246 3.06 5.99 18.74
CA ARG A 246 2.84 7.43 18.58
C ARG A 246 3.61 8.04 17.39
N VAL A 247 4.48 7.23 16.75
CA VAL A 247 5.25 7.63 15.57
C VAL A 247 5.17 6.53 14.51
N GLY A 248 4.77 6.89 13.29
CA GLY A 248 4.37 5.96 12.24
C GLY A 248 5.53 5.38 11.43
N TYR A 249 6.19 4.35 11.91
CA TYR A 249 7.20 3.61 11.17
C TYR A 249 6.74 2.19 10.80
N PHE A 250 7.25 1.66 9.68
CA PHE A 250 7.19 0.22 9.39
C PHE A 250 8.06 -0.54 10.38
N THR A 251 7.68 -1.78 10.71
CA THR A 251 8.32 -2.55 11.78
C THR A 251 8.47 -4.02 11.45
N ASP A 252 9.55 -4.62 11.96
CA ASP A 252 9.66 -6.05 12.19
C ASP A 252 9.35 -6.40 13.63
N ASN A 253 8.77 -7.59 13.82
CA ASN A 253 8.31 -8.05 15.13
C ASN A 253 8.88 -9.42 15.43
N PHE A 254 9.41 -9.60 16.64
CA PHE A 254 9.91 -10.88 17.14
C PHE A 254 9.77 -10.97 18.66
N VAL A 255 9.95 -12.18 19.16
CA VAL A 255 9.96 -12.47 20.61
C VAL A 255 11.41 -12.54 21.07
N GLU A 256 11.79 -11.74 22.06
CA GLU A 256 13.13 -11.73 22.61
C GLU A 256 13.15 -12.39 23.99
N PHE A 257 14.01 -13.40 24.13
CA PHE A 257 14.26 -14.09 25.39
C PHE A 257 15.56 -13.63 26.02
N ASN A 258 15.60 -13.46 27.33
CA ASN A 258 16.83 -13.21 28.09
C ASN A 258 16.75 -13.81 29.50
N ASP A 259 17.93 -14.11 30.09
CA ASP A 259 18.04 -14.78 31.38
C ASP A 259 17.39 -14.03 32.55
N LYS A 260 17.17 -12.72 32.43
CA LYS A 260 16.71 -11.85 33.52
C LYS A 260 15.22 -11.53 33.45
N GLN A 261 14.54 -11.83 32.36
CA GLN A 261 13.13 -11.49 32.19
C GLN A 261 12.23 -12.48 32.94
N GLN A 262 11.15 -11.96 33.53
CA GLN A 262 10.11 -12.77 34.16
C GLN A 262 8.86 -12.90 33.30
N GLN A 263 8.79 -12.14 32.20
CA GLN A 263 7.71 -12.17 31.23
C GLN A 263 8.31 -11.94 29.84
N VAL A 264 8.01 -12.83 28.92
CA VAL A 264 8.34 -12.66 27.50
C VAL A 264 7.43 -11.62 26.87
N LYS A 265 8.00 -10.69 26.11
CA LYS A 265 7.26 -9.66 25.38
C LYS A 265 7.66 -9.67 23.90
N ARG A 266 6.68 -9.37 23.03
CA ARG A 266 6.98 -9.08 21.64
C ARG A 266 7.75 -7.77 21.57
N ARG A 267 8.84 -7.77 20.84
CA ARG A 267 9.64 -6.59 20.52
C ARG A 267 9.36 -6.19 19.07
N SER A 268 9.24 -4.90 18.84
CA SER A 268 9.08 -4.33 17.51
C SER A 268 10.21 -3.35 17.25
N VAL A 269 10.88 -3.45 16.11
CA VAL A 269 11.94 -2.54 15.70
C VAL A 269 11.53 -1.83 14.42
N ILE A 270 11.87 -0.54 14.29
CA ILE A 270 11.51 0.23 13.11
C ILE A 270 12.45 -0.01 11.93
N ALA A 271 11.90 0.01 10.73
CA ALA A 271 12.69 0.05 9.49
C ALA A 271 13.21 1.48 9.27
N ARG A 272 14.53 1.65 9.09
CA ARG A 272 15.18 2.94 8.82
C ARG A 272 16.56 2.77 8.19
N TRP A 273 17.05 3.79 7.48
CA TRP A 273 18.43 3.82 7.02
C TRP A 273 19.41 3.98 8.18
N ARG A 274 20.61 3.39 8.04
CA ARG A 274 21.71 3.64 8.96
C ARG A 274 22.29 5.02 8.68
N LEU A 275 21.99 5.98 9.54
CA LEU A 275 22.50 7.35 9.47
C LEU A 275 23.30 7.64 10.74
N GLU A 276 24.64 7.73 10.59
CA GLU A 276 25.59 7.92 11.68
C GLU A 276 26.54 9.07 11.32
N PRO A 277 26.92 9.94 12.29
CA PRO A 277 27.93 10.97 12.06
C PRO A 277 29.30 10.35 11.87
N LYS A 278 30.23 11.05 11.22
CA LYS A 278 31.65 10.71 11.24
C LYS A 278 32.18 10.88 12.67
N GLU A 279 33.19 10.11 13.05
CA GLU A 279 33.71 10.12 14.43
C GLU A 279 34.20 11.50 14.85
N GLU A 280 34.88 12.21 13.95
CA GLU A 280 35.36 13.59 14.14
C GLU A 280 34.24 14.62 14.30
N ASP A 281 33.01 14.31 13.86
CA ASP A 281 31.87 15.23 13.90
C ASP A 281 30.93 15.00 15.10
N ILE A 282 31.15 13.97 15.91
CA ILE A 282 30.30 13.65 17.09
C ILE A 282 30.26 14.82 18.08
N GLU A 283 31.39 15.49 18.34
CA GLU A 283 31.43 16.61 19.27
C GLU A 283 30.74 17.87 18.70
N LYS A 284 30.78 18.07 17.36
CA LYS A 284 29.99 19.14 16.71
C LYS A 284 28.50 18.87 16.87
N MET A 285 28.07 17.63 16.62
CA MET A 285 26.66 17.25 16.77
C MET A 285 26.16 17.40 18.20
N LYS A 286 26.98 17.08 19.22
CA LYS A 286 26.65 17.33 20.62
C LYS A 286 26.40 18.80 20.93
N ARG A 287 27.04 19.72 20.22
CA ARG A 287 26.83 21.16 20.33
C ARG A 287 25.65 21.69 19.53
N GLY A 288 24.93 20.79 18.81
CA GLY A 288 23.79 21.15 17.97
C GLY A 288 24.16 21.64 16.57
N GLU A 289 25.40 21.45 16.14
CA GLU A 289 25.83 21.77 14.77
C GLU A 289 25.35 20.65 13.80
N LEU A 290 24.97 21.05 12.57
CA LEU A 290 24.63 20.11 11.52
C LEU A 290 25.89 19.44 10.96
N VAL A 291 25.87 18.11 10.87
CA VAL A 291 26.99 17.31 10.33
C VAL A 291 26.56 16.48 9.13
N GLU A 292 27.50 16.09 8.31
CA GLU A 292 27.25 15.13 7.24
C GLU A 292 27.29 13.70 7.78
N PRO A 293 26.39 12.80 7.33
CA PRO A 293 26.47 11.40 7.70
C PRO A 293 27.71 10.71 7.06
N LYS A 294 28.17 9.61 7.68
CA LYS A 294 29.22 8.75 7.10
C LYS A 294 28.84 8.26 5.70
N LYS A 295 27.58 7.90 5.50
CA LYS A 295 27.01 7.46 4.23
C LYS A 295 25.66 8.15 4.04
N PRO A 296 25.53 9.08 3.08
CA PRO A 296 24.24 9.68 2.75
C PRO A 296 23.32 8.65 2.05
N ILE A 297 22.02 8.89 2.11
CA ILE A 297 21.01 8.17 1.34
C ILE A 297 21.02 8.74 -0.07
N VAL A 298 21.29 7.91 -1.08
CA VAL A 298 21.42 8.39 -2.47
C VAL A 298 20.42 7.66 -3.35
N TYR A 299 19.56 8.41 -4.04
CA TYR A 299 18.68 7.91 -5.07
C TYR A 299 19.18 8.27 -6.46
N TYR A 300 19.08 7.33 -7.38
CA TYR A 300 19.32 7.55 -8.79
C TYR A 300 17.99 7.58 -9.55
N ILE A 301 17.90 8.43 -10.56
CA ILE A 301 16.75 8.47 -11.46
C ILE A 301 17.01 7.53 -12.63
N ASP A 302 16.09 6.61 -12.89
CA ASP A 302 16.17 5.67 -14.01
C ASP A 302 16.37 6.41 -15.35
N PRO A 303 17.35 6.04 -16.18
CA PRO A 303 17.57 6.69 -17.48
C PRO A 303 16.38 6.54 -18.46
N ALA A 304 15.44 5.64 -18.19
CA ALA A 304 14.18 5.55 -18.94
C ALA A 304 13.18 6.68 -18.61
N THR A 305 13.45 7.50 -17.61
CA THR A 305 12.57 8.60 -17.20
C THR A 305 12.55 9.70 -18.29
N PRO A 306 11.36 10.16 -18.75
CA PRO A 306 11.28 11.30 -19.64
C PRO A 306 11.98 12.54 -19.04
N LYS A 307 12.81 13.21 -19.84
CA LYS A 307 13.73 14.27 -19.36
C LYS A 307 13.03 15.39 -18.59
N GLN A 308 11.82 15.79 -19.02
CA GLN A 308 11.07 16.86 -18.38
C GLN A 308 10.66 16.52 -16.93
N TRP A 309 10.56 15.23 -16.56
CA TRP A 309 10.15 14.82 -15.21
C TRP A 309 11.30 14.59 -14.24
N VAL A 310 12.53 14.41 -14.75
CA VAL A 310 13.72 14.12 -13.93
C VAL A 310 13.91 15.15 -12.82
N LYS A 311 13.88 16.46 -13.15
CA LYS A 311 14.05 17.55 -12.17
C LYS A 311 13.04 17.51 -11.02
N TYR A 312 11.79 17.10 -11.30
CA TYR A 312 10.74 17.06 -10.30
C TYR A 312 10.84 15.83 -9.38
N LEU A 313 11.28 14.70 -9.92
CA LEU A 313 11.60 13.52 -9.11
C LEU A 313 12.77 13.81 -8.16
N ILE A 314 13.82 14.48 -8.63
CA ILE A 314 14.95 14.93 -7.80
C ILE A 314 14.46 15.86 -6.68
N LEU A 315 13.70 16.89 -7.02
CA LEU A 315 13.14 17.82 -6.04
C LEU A 315 12.31 17.11 -4.96
N GLY A 316 11.52 16.07 -5.35
CA GLY A 316 10.74 15.29 -4.41
C GLY A 316 11.59 14.52 -3.40
N VAL A 317 12.75 14.01 -3.81
CA VAL A 317 13.72 13.38 -2.90
C VAL A 317 14.33 14.42 -1.98
N GLU A 318 14.77 15.56 -2.53
CA GLU A 318 15.50 16.59 -1.81
C GLU A 318 14.63 17.41 -0.85
N ASP A 319 13.30 17.38 -1.03
CA ASP A 319 12.34 17.97 -0.08
C ASP A 319 12.56 17.47 1.37
N TRP A 320 13.07 16.25 1.55
CA TRP A 320 13.35 15.65 2.86
C TRP A 320 14.57 16.22 3.58
N GLN A 321 15.43 16.98 2.91
CA GLN A 321 16.63 17.58 3.54
C GLN A 321 16.31 18.34 4.83
N LYS A 322 15.26 19.18 4.80
CA LYS A 322 14.84 19.96 5.98
C LYS A 322 14.42 19.08 7.19
N ALA A 323 13.88 17.91 6.90
CA ALA A 323 13.52 16.96 7.96
C ALA A 323 14.78 16.32 8.57
N PHE A 324 15.79 16.01 7.76
CA PHE A 324 17.07 15.49 8.24
C PHE A 324 17.90 16.55 8.97
N GLU A 325 17.82 17.82 8.57
CA GLU A 325 18.45 18.93 9.30
C GLU A 325 17.89 19.03 10.73
N GLN A 326 16.57 18.84 10.92
CA GLN A 326 15.98 18.76 12.27
C GLN A 326 16.48 17.55 13.07
N ALA A 327 16.91 16.47 12.42
CA ALA A 327 17.56 15.33 13.05
C ALA A 327 19.06 15.51 13.30
N GLY A 328 19.65 16.66 12.89
CA GLY A 328 21.07 17.00 13.08
C GLY A 328 21.97 16.70 11.87
N PHE A 329 21.40 16.32 10.72
CA PHE A 329 22.19 15.96 9.53
C PHE A 329 21.91 16.90 8.35
N LYS A 330 22.96 17.45 7.75
CA LYS A 330 22.94 18.12 6.44
C LYS A 330 23.40 17.15 5.35
N ASN A 331 22.95 17.36 4.11
CA ASN A 331 23.29 16.52 2.96
C ASN A 331 23.02 15.03 3.19
N ALA A 332 21.98 14.72 3.97
CA ALA A 332 21.67 13.36 4.39
C ALA A 332 21.00 12.51 3.31
N ILE A 333 20.24 13.16 2.42
CA ILE A 333 19.55 12.53 1.31
C ILE A 333 19.81 13.29 0.02
N ILE A 334 20.12 12.59 -1.06
CA ILE A 334 20.57 13.18 -2.32
C ILE A 334 19.92 12.42 -3.48
N ALA A 335 19.49 13.13 -4.51
CA ALA A 335 19.09 12.54 -5.77
C ALA A 335 20.04 12.89 -6.90
N LYS A 336 20.26 11.97 -7.82
CA LYS A 336 21.17 12.11 -8.98
C LYS A 336 20.56 11.46 -10.21
N GLU A 337 20.85 12.02 -11.37
CA GLU A 337 20.64 11.30 -12.61
C GLU A 337 21.56 10.07 -12.67
N TRP A 338 21.10 9.03 -13.36
CA TRP A 338 21.93 7.84 -13.60
C TRP A 338 23.15 8.21 -14.45
N PRO A 339 24.38 7.91 -14.01
CA PRO A 339 25.58 8.28 -14.76
C PRO A 339 25.69 7.45 -16.05
N THR A 340 26.01 8.12 -17.14
CA THR A 340 26.17 7.49 -18.46
C THR A 340 27.59 6.99 -18.74
N ASP A 341 28.55 7.40 -17.94
CA ASP A 341 29.99 7.11 -18.04
C ASP A 341 30.48 6.00 -17.09
N ARG A 342 29.55 5.33 -16.39
CA ARG A 342 29.83 4.30 -15.39
C ARG A 342 29.23 2.93 -15.81
N PRO A 343 29.89 2.21 -16.75
CA PRO A 343 29.41 0.92 -17.21
C PRO A 343 29.47 -0.20 -16.16
N ASP A 344 30.16 0.04 -15.07
CA ASP A 344 30.23 -0.83 -13.89
C ASP A 344 29.02 -0.74 -12.97
N MET A 345 28.15 0.25 -13.16
CA MET A 345 26.89 0.39 -12.43
C MET A 345 25.74 -0.33 -13.14
N SER A 346 24.86 -0.92 -12.35
CA SER A 346 23.65 -1.57 -12.83
C SER A 346 22.46 -1.18 -11.98
N LEU A 347 21.29 -1.01 -12.62
CA LEU A 347 20.03 -0.75 -11.94
C LEU A 347 19.54 -1.91 -11.05
N GLU A 348 20.13 -3.10 -11.23
CA GLU A 348 19.86 -4.28 -10.41
C GLU A 348 20.86 -4.44 -9.25
N ASP A 349 21.87 -3.58 -9.13
CA ASP A 349 22.86 -3.65 -8.04
C ASP A 349 22.28 -3.02 -6.78
N ALA A 350 22.10 -3.80 -5.73
CA ALA A 350 21.49 -3.40 -4.45
C ALA A 350 22.29 -2.32 -3.69
N ARG A 351 23.48 -1.96 -4.15
CA ARG A 351 24.22 -0.82 -3.61
C ARG A 351 23.60 0.54 -4.01
N PHE A 352 22.72 0.55 -5.00
CA PHE A 352 22.12 1.76 -5.57
C PHE A 352 20.61 1.74 -5.42
N SER A 353 20.06 2.71 -4.72
CA SER A 353 18.61 2.93 -4.69
C SER A 353 18.18 3.74 -5.91
N VAL A 354 17.06 3.34 -6.54
CA VAL A 354 16.64 3.86 -7.84
C VAL A 354 15.14 4.17 -7.85
N ILE A 355 14.78 5.32 -8.42
CA ILE A 355 13.40 5.57 -8.85
C ILE A 355 13.27 4.97 -10.26
N ARG A 356 12.64 3.79 -10.36
CA ARG A 356 12.48 3.00 -11.59
C ARG A 356 11.27 3.51 -12.36
N TYR A 357 11.46 3.90 -13.63
CA TYR A 357 10.38 4.37 -14.48
C TYR A 357 9.77 3.21 -15.26
N LEU A 358 8.48 2.95 -15.04
CA LEU A 358 7.77 1.80 -15.60
C LEU A 358 6.66 2.26 -16.56
N ALA A 359 6.69 1.77 -17.81
CA ALA A 359 5.66 2.02 -18.80
C ALA A 359 4.38 1.21 -18.48
N SER A 360 3.67 1.62 -17.44
CA SER A 360 2.47 0.97 -16.96
C SER A 360 1.24 1.85 -17.18
N PRO A 361 0.09 1.27 -17.64
CA PRO A 361 -1.18 1.99 -17.76
C PRO A 361 -1.85 2.23 -16.41
N ILE A 362 -1.27 1.73 -15.30
CA ILE A 362 -1.86 1.80 -13.97
C ILE A 362 -1.54 3.13 -13.34
N PRO A 363 -2.55 3.84 -12.81
CA PRO A 363 -2.36 5.12 -12.14
C PRO A 363 -1.89 4.92 -10.70
N ASN A 364 -0.61 4.62 -10.52
CA ASN A 364 -0.01 4.36 -9.21
C ASN A 364 1.50 4.67 -9.17
N ALA A 365 2.06 4.71 -7.96
CA ALA A 365 3.47 4.61 -7.65
C ALA A 365 3.63 3.70 -6.42
N TYR A 366 4.83 3.18 -6.17
CA TYR A 366 5.08 2.26 -5.06
C TYR A 366 6.49 2.42 -4.51
N GLY A 367 6.61 2.80 -3.24
CA GLY A 367 7.88 3.05 -2.54
C GLY A 367 8.24 1.94 -1.53
N PRO A 368 8.76 0.78 -1.98
CA PRO A 368 9.19 -0.29 -1.08
C PRO A 368 10.58 -0.03 -0.51
N ASN A 369 10.91 -0.73 0.55
CA ASN A 369 12.29 -0.86 1.01
C ASN A 369 12.66 -2.34 1.24
N VAL A 370 13.94 -2.65 1.13
CA VAL A 370 14.54 -3.91 1.54
C VAL A 370 15.35 -3.63 2.80
N HIS A 371 15.01 -4.28 3.89
CA HIS A 371 15.67 -4.05 5.17
C HIS A 371 16.04 -5.36 5.87
N ASP A 372 17.04 -5.28 6.73
CA ASP A 372 17.49 -6.38 7.58
C ASP A 372 16.50 -6.56 8.74
N PRO A 373 15.74 -7.66 8.82
CA PRO A 373 14.72 -7.85 9.85
C PRO A 373 15.31 -7.94 11.27
N ARG A 374 16.61 -8.17 11.42
CA ARG A 374 17.27 -8.23 12.73
C ARG A 374 17.38 -6.87 13.40
N THR A 375 17.45 -5.78 12.61
CA THR A 375 17.73 -4.43 13.11
C THR A 375 16.80 -3.36 12.54
N GLY A 376 16.07 -3.68 11.46
CA GLY A 376 15.33 -2.72 10.65
C GLY A 376 16.21 -1.86 9.74
N GLU A 377 17.51 -2.19 9.56
CA GLU A 377 18.39 -1.43 8.67
C GLU A 377 17.96 -1.56 7.22
N ILE A 378 17.55 -0.43 6.59
CA ILE A 378 17.23 -0.40 5.16
C ILE A 378 18.54 -0.51 4.37
N ILE A 379 18.59 -1.48 3.46
CA ILE A 379 19.74 -1.79 2.62
C ILE A 379 19.64 -1.10 1.26
N GLU A 380 18.46 -1.18 0.65
CA GLU A 380 18.15 -0.57 -0.63
C GLU A 380 16.67 -0.21 -0.76
N SER A 381 16.35 0.63 -1.75
CA SER A 381 14.97 0.87 -2.17
C SER A 381 14.88 1.11 -3.67
N HIS A 382 13.96 0.41 -4.32
CA HIS A 382 13.59 0.63 -5.72
C HIS A 382 12.15 1.12 -5.78
N ILE A 383 11.97 2.44 -5.95
CA ILE A 383 10.64 3.06 -6.11
C ILE A 383 10.13 2.71 -7.51
N GLY A 384 8.97 2.07 -7.61
CA GLY A 384 8.27 1.82 -8.86
C GLY A 384 7.44 3.05 -9.27
N TRP A 385 7.90 3.79 -10.27
CA TRP A 385 7.19 4.93 -10.83
C TRP A 385 6.44 4.53 -12.09
N TYR A 386 5.11 4.48 -12.03
CA TYR A 386 4.29 4.12 -13.19
C TYR A 386 3.96 5.35 -14.03
N HIS A 387 4.12 5.21 -15.35
CA HIS A 387 3.86 6.32 -16.28
C HIS A 387 2.49 6.97 -16.07
N ASN A 388 1.45 6.16 -15.85
CA ASN A 388 0.08 6.64 -15.73
C ASN A 388 -0.28 7.22 -14.35
N VAL A 389 0.68 7.39 -13.43
CA VAL A 389 0.46 8.15 -12.19
C VAL A 389 0.02 9.60 -12.51
N MET A 390 0.44 10.12 -13.66
CA MET A 390 0.05 11.46 -14.11
C MET A 390 -1.46 11.62 -14.27
N LYS A 391 -2.16 10.58 -14.77
CA LYS A 391 -3.64 10.59 -14.83
C LYS A 391 -4.26 10.67 -13.45
N LEU A 392 -3.71 9.95 -12.48
CA LEU A 392 -4.22 9.95 -11.11
C LEU A 392 -4.15 11.34 -10.48
N VAL A 393 -2.99 11.97 -10.56
CA VAL A 393 -2.79 13.30 -9.96
C VAL A 393 -3.50 14.41 -10.74
N HIS A 394 -3.67 14.23 -12.06
CA HIS A 394 -4.49 15.11 -12.89
C HIS A 394 -5.94 15.11 -12.40
N ASP A 395 -6.56 13.94 -12.31
CA ASP A 395 -7.96 13.81 -11.92
C ASP A 395 -8.19 14.36 -10.50
N TRP A 396 -7.30 14.08 -9.55
CA TRP A 396 -7.39 14.64 -8.21
C TRP A 396 -7.29 16.16 -8.21
N TYR A 397 -6.29 16.71 -8.88
CA TYR A 397 -6.06 18.15 -8.88
C TYR A 397 -7.18 18.92 -9.58
N MET A 398 -7.64 18.43 -10.74
CA MET A 398 -8.77 19.02 -11.45
C MET A 398 -10.02 19.09 -10.57
N VAL A 399 -10.35 18.00 -9.87
CA VAL A 399 -11.58 17.92 -9.06
C VAL A 399 -11.46 18.71 -7.76
N GLN A 400 -10.31 18.67 -7.08
CA GLN A 400 -10.13 19.28 -5.77
C GLN A 400 -9.70 20.76 -5.85
N ALA A 401 -8.89 21.12 -6.84
CA ALA A 401 -8.30 22.45 -6.98
C ALA A 401 -8.81 23.24 -8.18
N GLY A 402 -9.46 22.65 -9.17
CA GLY A 402 -9.91 23.34 -10.39
C GLY A 402 -10.85 24.51 -10.16
N ALA A 403 -11.58 24.54 -9.03
CA ALA A 403 -12.37 25.69 -8.66
C ALA A 403 -11.51 26.92 -8.32
N VAL A 404 -10.30 26.73 -7.78
CA VAL A 404 -9.41 27.81 -7.28
C VAL A 404 -8.20 28.04 -8.17
N ASP A 405 -7.71 27.02 -8.87
CA ASP A 405 -6.56 27.12 -9.79
C ASP A 405 -7.02 26.99 -11.26
N PRO A 406 -7.03 28.06 -12.05
CA PRO A 406 -7.41 27.99 -13.47
C PRO A 406 -6.53 27.07 -14.32
N ARG A 407 -5.28 26.80 -13.92
CA ARG A 407 -4.38 25.90 -14.66
C ARG A 407 -4.89 24.45 -14.68
N ALA A 408 -5.73 24.07 -13.70
CA ALA A 408 -6.35 22.75 -13.60
C ALA A 408 -7.60 22.56 -14.49
N ARG A 409 -8.01 23.58 -15.25
CA ARG A 409 -9.27 23.59 -16.03
C ARG A 409 -9.06 23.16 -17.48
N LYS A 410 -8.27 22.11 -17.70
CA LYS A 410 -7.98 21.57 -19.04
C LYS A 410 -7.60 20.09 -18.97
N GLN A 411 -7.79 19.40 -20.11
CA GLN A 411 -7.53 17.96 -20.23
C GLN A 411 -6.04 17.60 -20.10
N GLU A 412 -5.15 18.48 -20.52
CA GLU A 412 -3.70 18.31 -20.38
C GLU A 412 -3.13 19.50 -19.60
N PHE A 413 -2.44 19.22 -18.51
CA PHE A 413 -1.75 20.25 -17.72
C PHE A 413 -0.43 20.63 -18.39
N ASP A 414 0.01 21.88 -18.16
CA ASP A 414 1.34 22.28 -18.56
C ASP A 414 2.42 21.54 -17.75
N GLU A 415 3.64 21.52 -18.30
CA GLU A 415 4.78 20.82 -17.71
C GLU A 415 5.04 21.22 -16.25
N GLU A 416 4.93 22.52 -15.94
CA GLU A 416 5.21 23.01 -14.59
C GLU A 416 4.19 22.48 -13.58
N LEU A 417 2.90 22.57 -13.90
CA LEU A 417 1.84 22.07 -13.00
C LEU A 417 1.95 20.56 -12.82
N MET A 418 2.07 19.79 -13.92
CA MET A 418 2.23 18.35 -13.85
C MET A 418 3.52 17.97 -13.11
N GLY A 419 4.60 18.71 -13.32
CA GLY A 419 5.86 18.52 -12.63
C GLY A 419 5.76 18.72 -11.12
N GLN A 420 5.02 19.72 -10.64
CA GLN A 420 4.78 19.93 -9.20
C GLN A 420 3.91 18.80 -8.60
N LEU A 421 3.00 18.23 -9.38
CA LEU A 421 2.23 17.04 -8.97
C LEU A 421 3.12 15.79 -8.89
N ILE A 422 4.04 15.61 -9.83
CA ILE A 422 5.05 14.55 -9.81
C ILE A 422 5.96 14.71 -8.58
N ARG A 423 6.44 15.92 -8.28
CA ARG A 423 7.22 16.23 -7.08
C ARG A 423 6.48 15.84 -5.81
N PHE A 424 5.20 16.16 -5.71
CA PHE A 424 4.36 15.78 -4.58
C PHE A 424 4.35 14.25 -4.36
N VAL A 425 4.07 13.47 -5.40
CA VAL A 425 4.07 12.00 -5.29
C VAL A 425 5.47 11.47 -5.00
N SER A 426 6.51 12.02 -5.64
CA SER A 426 7.90 11.64 -5.37
C SER A 426 8.27 11.83 -3.90
N SER A 427 7.93 13.00 -3.31
CA SER A 427 8.16 13.25 -1.88
C SER A 427 7.45 12.22 -1.00
N HIS A 428 6.21 11.85 -1.35
CA HIS A 428 5.42 10.87 -0.61
C HIS A 428 6.04 9.45 -0.67
N GLU A 429 6.36 8.95 -1.88
CA GLU A 429 6.95 7.61 -2.06
C GLU A 429 8.32 7.51 -1.39
N VAL A 430 9.12 8.57 -1.44
CA VAL A 430 10.39 8.63 -0.71
C VAL A 430 10.17 8.49 0.80
N GLY A 431 9.14 9.09 1.36
CA GLY A 431 8.77 8.93 2.77
C GLY A 431 8.61 7.48 3.18
N HIS A 432 7.96 6.65 2.35
CA HIS A 432 7.85 5.21 2.60
C HIS A 432 9.21 4.52 2.61
N THR A 433 10.10 4.91 1.73
CA THR A 433 11.46 4.35 1.67
C THR A 433 12.37 4.83 2.80
N LEU A 434 11.95 5.84 3.54
CA LEU A 434 12.56 6.27 4.81
C LEU A 434 11.97 5.54 6.03
N GLY A 435 11.09 4.57 5.80
CA GLY A 435 10.45 3.77 6.84
C GLY A 435 9.11 4.34 7.34
N LEU A 436 8.62 5.45 6.82
CA LEU A 436 7.39 6.09 7.28
C LEU A 436 6.13 5.43 6.71
N ARG A 437 5.13 5.28 7.55
CA ARG A 437 3.76 4.85 7.20
C ARG A 437 2.87 6.06 6.92
N HIS A 438 1.74 5.82 6.29
CA HIS A 438 0.73 6.87 6.14
C HIS A 438 0.29 7.43 7.50
N ASN A 439 0.16 8.75 7.57
CA ASN A 439 -0.42 9.47 8.69
C ASN A 439 -1.74 10.15 8.28
N MET A 440 -2.82 9.35 8.17
CA MET A 440 -4.14 9.84 7.76
C MET A 440 -4.74 10.85 8.74
N GLY A 441 -4.23 10.94 9.96
CA GLY A 441 -4.69 11.88 10.98
C GLY A 441 -4.03 13.27 10.93
N ALA A 442 -3.05 13.48 10.04
CA ALA A 442 -2.27 14.72 10.02
C ALA A 442 -3.12 15.95 9.62
N SER A 443 -4.08 15.78 8.73
CA SER A 443 -5.01 16.83 8.28
C SER A 443 -6.03 17.24 9.34
N ALA A 444 -6.44 16.31 10.22
CA ALA A 444 -7.41 16.57 11.28
C ALA A 444 -6.90 17.54 12.38
N ALA A 445 -5.61 17.86 12.37
CA ALA A 445 -5.04 18.85 13.29
C ALA A 445 -5.29 20.31 12.90
N THR A 446 -5.71 20.57 11.67
CA THR A 446 -5.84 21.93 11.15
C THR A 446 -7.29 22.43 11.33
N PRO A 447 -7.53 23.55 12.03
CA PRO A 447 -8.86 24.15 12.10
C PRO A 447 -9.36 24.52 10.70
N VAL A 448 -10.63 24.21 10.42
CA VAL A 448 -11.21 24.39 9.08
C VAL A 448 -11.09 25.81 8.54
N GLU A 449 -11.20 26.84 9.38
CA GLU A 449 -11.08 28.23 8.97
C GLU A 449 -9.65 28.60 8.56
N LYS A 450 -8.64 27.91 9.10
CA LYS A 450 -7.24 28.15 8.74
C LYS A 450 -6.89 27.62 7.35
N LEU A 451 -7.66 26.66 6.83
CA LEU A 451 -7.53 26.20 5.45
C LEU A 451 -7.93 27.26 4.42
N ARG A 452 -8.66 28.30 4.85
CA ARG A 452 -9.10 29.45 4.04
C ARG A 452 -8.34 30.73 4.38
N ASP A 453 -7.53 30.73 5.43
CA ASP A 453 -6.66 31.84 5.81
C ASP A 453 -5.35 31.75 5.00
N LYS A 454 -5.25 32.57 3.93
CA LYS A 454 -4.10 32.57 3.02
C LYS A 454 -2.77 32.67 3.75
N ALA A 455 -2.61 33.66 4.64
CA ALA A 455 -1.35 33.90 5.34
C ALA A 455 -0.95 32.73 6.25
N TRP A 456 -1.94 32.06 6.83
CA TRP A 456 -1.71 30.90 7.67
C TRP A 456 -1.40 29.66 6.85
N VAL A 457 -2.23 29.30 5.84
CA VAL A 457 -2.12 28.03 5.12
C VAL A 457 -0.90 27.99 4.21
N GLU A 458 -0.49 29.11 3.62
CA GLU A 458 0.73 29.20 2.82
C GLU A 458 2.01 29.05 3.68
N LYS A 459 1.93 29.41 4.96
CA LYS A 459 3.04 29.24 5.91
C LYS A 459 3.08 27.84 6.53
N HIS A 460 1.92 27.27 6.89
CA HIS A 460 1.82 26.06 7.71
C HIS A 460 1.35 24.81 6.93
N GLY A 461 0.92 24.99 5.67
CA GLY A 461 0.30 23.90 4.88
C GLY A 461 -1.07 23.49 5.39
N HIS A 462 -1.84 22.83 4.56
CA HIS A 462 -3.18 22.33 4.91
C HIS A 462 -3.16 21.00 5.69
N THR A 463 -2.06 20.26 5.61
CA THR A 463 -1.76 19.07 6.42
C THR A 463 -0.40 19.19 7.11
N SER A 464 -0.18 18.48 8.19
CA SER A 464 1.10 18.45 8.89
C SER A 464 2.07 17.39 8.35
N SER A 465 1.67 16.59 7.37
CA SER A 465 2.49 15.51 6.82
C SER A 465 2.26 15.29 5.34
N ILE A 466 3.35 15.05 4.58
CA ILE A 466 3.30 14.55 3.21
C ILE A 466 2.81 13.09 3.15
N MET A 467 2.93 12.34 4.27
CA MET A 467 2.47 10.96 4.38
C MET A 467 0.97 10.85 4.63
N ASP A 468 0.26 11.97 4.67
CA ASP A 468 -1.19 12.03 4.70
C ASP A 468 -1.76 11.92 3.27
N TYR A 469 -2.89 11.26 3.12
CA TYR A 469 -3.67 11.32 1.88
C TYR A 469 -4.59 12.55 1.83
N ALA A 470 -4.17 13.67 2.42
CA ALA A 470 -4.91 14.94 2.37
C ALA A 470 -5.15 15.43 0.92
N ARG A 471 -4.28 15.03 0.00
CA ARG A 471 -4.22 15.47 -1.40
C ARG A 471 -4.10 17.00 -1.47
N PHE A 472 -5.12 17.70 -1.98
CA PHE A 472 -5.08 19.15 -2.19
C PHE A 472 -6.07 19.87 -1.30
N ASN A 473 -5.81 21.15 -1.00
CA ASN A 473 -6.71 21.96 -0.16
C ASN A 473 -8.03 22.28 -0.87
N TYR A 474 -8.96 21.31 -0.86
CA TYR A 474 -10.29 21.48 -1.45
C TYR A 474 -11.23 22.38 -0.64
N VAL A 475 -10.81 22.84 0.54
CA VAL A 475 -11.57 23.76 1.40
C VAL A 475 -11.41 25.21 0.92
N ALA A 476 -10.24 25.53 0.33
CA ALA A 476 -9.99 26.84 -0.26
C ALA A 476 -11.06 27.23 -1.27
N GLN A 477 -11.45 28.52 -1.28
CA GLN A 477 -12.44 29.06 -2.21
C GLN A 477 -11.76 30.08 -3.15
N PRO A 478 -12.30 30.35 -4.35
CA PRO A 478 -11.73 31.33 -5.27
C PRO A 478 -11.46 32.69 -4.66
N GLU A 479 -12.35 33.14 -3.78
CA GLU A 479 -12.24 34.43 -3.09
C GLU A 479 -11.11 34.51 -2.08
N ASP A 480 -10.57 33.37 -1.64
CA ASP A 480 -9.46 33.33 -0.66
C ASP A 480 -8.11 33.65 -1.28
N ASN A 481 -7.98 33.54 -2.62
CA ASN A 481 -6.76 33.80 -3.40
C ASN A 481 -5.52 33.07 -2.88
N ILE A 482 -5.68 31.83 -2.43
CA ILE A 482 -4.61 30.98 -1.93
C ILE A 482 -3.75 30.51 -3.11
N SER A 483 -2.44 30.65 -2.98
CA SER A 483 -1.48 30.19 -3.99
C SER A 483 -1.22 28.68 -3.91
N SER A 484 -0.39 28.19 -4.84
CA SER A 484 0.04 26.78 -4.86
C SER A 484 0.63 26.32 -3.51
N GLU A 485 1.27 27.22 -2.76
CA GLU A 485 1.87 26.91 -1.45
C GLU A 485 0.84 26.45 -0.41
N GLY A 486 -0.38 27.00 -0.47
CA GLY A 486 -1.46 26.61 0.44
C GLY A 486 -2.39 25.53 -0.13
N ILE A 487 -2.20 25.13 -1.42
CA ILE A 487 -3.01 24.11 -2.09
C ILE A 487 -2.30 22.74 -2.08
N PHE A 488 -0.98 22.70 -2.31
CA PHE A 488 -0.21 21.47 -2.40
C PHE A 488 0.25 20.99 -1.01
N PRO A 489 0.24 19.68 -0.74
CA PRO A 489 0.90 19.12 0.44
C PRO A 489 2.42 19.17 0.24
N ARG A 490 3.17 19.35 1.34
CA ARG A 490 4.64 19.35 1.36
C ARG A 490 5.14 18.70 2.65
N ILE A 491 6.43 18.41 2.71
CA ILE A 491 7.11 18.00 3.95
C ILE A 491 6.84 19.03 5.03
N ASN A 492 6.30 18.62 6.18
CA ASN A 492 5.81 19.54 7.19
C ASN A 492 6.14 19.08 8.62
N ASP A 493 5.45 19.63 9.62
CA ASP A 493 5.80 19.52 11.03
C ASP A 493 5.90 18.06 11.51
N TYR A 494 4.91 17.22 11.14
CA TYR A 494 4.95 15.80 11.52
C TYR A 494 6.08 15.05 10.83
N ASP A 495 6.33 15.31 9.56
CA ASP A 495 7.40 14.63 8.80
C ASP A 495 8.77 14.95 9.41
N LYS A 496 9.02 16.22 9.74
CA LYS A 496 10.25 16.65 10.42
C LYS A 496 10.39 15.99 11.78
N TRP A 497 9.30 15.93 12.55
CA TRP A 497 9.27 15.25 13.84
C TRP A 497 9.54 13.74 13.69
N ALA A 498 8.88 13.07 12.76
CA ALA A 498 9.06 11.63 12.53
C ALA A 498 10.50 11.31 12.12
N ILE A 499 11.11 12.10 11.23
CA ILE A 499 12.52 11.96 10.85
C ILE A 499 13.44 12.27 12.04
N GLN A 500 13.19 13.33 12.79
CA GLN A 500 13.95 13.61 14.02
C GLN A 500 13.91 12.43 14.98
N TRP A 501 12.73 11.91 15.25
CA TRP A 501 12.56 10.77 16.16
C TRP A 501 13.25 9.51 15.61
N GLY A 502 13.12 9.22 14.33
CA GLY A 502 13.67 8.01 13.71
C GLY A 502 15.16 8.04 13.45
N TYR A 503 15.75 9.22 13.24
CA TYR A 503 17.11 9.37 12.69
C TYR A 503 18.08 10.15 13.58
N SER A 504 17.64 10.89 14.62
CA SER A 504 18.58 11.54 15.54
C SER A 504 19.56 10.53 16.12
N TYR A 505 20.84 10.90 16.15
CA TYR A 505 21.91 10.11 16.73
C TYR A 505 22.11 10.50 18.20
N PHE A 506 22.17 9.52 19.08
CA PHE A 506 22.35 9.73 20.54
C PHE A 506 23.69 9.16 20.99
N PRO A 507 24.78 9.93 20.92
CA PRO A 507 26.12 9.45 21.22
C PRO A 507 26.31 8.99 22.67
N ASN A 508 25.50 9.53 23.58
CA ASN A 508 25.56 9.21 25.01
C ASN A 508 24.76 7.95 25.39
N ALA A 509 23.87 7.48 24.52
CA ALA A 509 23.14 6.24 24.77
C ALA A 509 24.03 5.03 24.51
N LYS A 510 24.29 4.23 25.52
CA LYS A 510 25.14 3.03 25.42
C LYS A 510 24.36 1.78 25.01
N SER A 511 23.05 1.81 25.11
CA SER A 511 22.16 0.68 24.79
C SER A 511 20.85 1.17 24.17
N GLU A 512 20.15 0.25 23.51
CA GLU A 512 18.80 0.52 23.01
C GLU A 512 17.82 0.90 24.13
N LYS A 513 17.97 0.30 25.32
CA LYS A 513 17.13 0.63 26.48
C LYS A 513 17.31 2.08 26.91
N GLU A 514 18.54 2.59 26.93
CA GLU A 514 18.83 4.01 27.25
C GLU A 514 18.28 4.91 26.14
N GLU A 515 18.48 4.55 24.88
CA GLU A 515 17.95 5.30 23.74
C GLU A 515 16.41 5.35 23.78
N ARG A 516 15.74 4.23 24.09
CA ARG A 516 14.29 4.17 24.24
C ARG A 516 13.77 5.13 25.31
N LYS A 517 14.50 5.25 26.44
CA LYS A 517 14.12 6.21 27.49
C LYS A 517 14.22 7.65 26.98
N ILE A 518 15.32 8.01 26.33
CA ILE A 518 15.50 9.36 25.74
C ILE A 518 14.40 9.66 24.74
N LEU A 519 14.08 8.70 23.86
CA LEU A 519 13.04 8.86 22.84
C LEU A 519 11.65 8.99 23.48
N ASN A 520 11.33 8.23 24.53
CA ASN A 520 10.05 8.39 25.24
C ASN A 520 9.92 9.78 25.87
N ASP A 521 10.95 10.23 26.58
CA ASP A 521 10.97 11.55 27.22
C ASP A 521 10.82 12.67 26.17
N LEU A 522 11.52 12.53 25.04
CA LEU A 522 11.41 13.43 23.89
C LEU A 522 10.01 13.42 23.29
N THR A 523 9.42 12.24 23.09
CA THR A 523 8.07 12.08 22.54
C THR A 523 7.04 12.74 23.44
N VAL A 524 7.02 12.41 24.74
CA VAL A 524 6.09 13.02 25.69
C VAL A 524 6.20 14.54 25.69
N LYS A 525 7.43 15.07 25.73
CA LYS A 525 7.67 16.52 25.70
C LYS A 525 7.16 17.19 24.44
N THR A 526 7.32 16.53 23.29
CA THR A 526 7.12 17.15 21.98
C THR A 526 5.68 17.07 21.49
N ILE A 527 5.02 15.90 21.67
CA ILE A 527 3.67 15.72 21.14
C ILE A 527 2.55 16.14 22.09
N THR A 528 2.82 16.22 23.41
CA THR A 528 1.78 16.57 24.38
C THR A 528 1.27 17.99 24.11
N GLY A 529 -0.02 18.11 23.83
CA GLY A 529 -0.67 19.37 23.50
C GLY A 529 -0.45 19.88 22.08
N ASN A 530 0.32 19.17 21.25
CA ASN A 530 0.56 19.53 19.85
C ASN A 530 -0.07 18.53 18.88
N ARG A 531 -1.32 18.75 18.51
CA ARG A 531 -2.05 17.87 17.59
C ARG A 531 -1.45 17.77 16.18
N ARG A 532 -0.66 18.75 15.74
CA ARG A 532 0.01 18.69 14.42
C ARG A 532 1.06 17.59 14.36
N LEU A 533 1.47 17.05 15.51
CA LEU A 533 2.44 15.95 15.61
C LEU A 533 1.78 14.60 15.95
N TRP A 534 0.45 14.55 15.97
CA TRP A 534 -0.27 13.30 16.19
C TRP A 534 -0.13 12.35 15.00
N PHE A 535 0.04 11.06 15.31
CA PHE A 535 0.04 9.98 14.33
C PHE A 535 -1.29 9.22 14.36
N GLY A 536 -2.08 9.36 13.30
CA GLY A 536 -3.29 8.60 13.03
C GLY A 536 -3.08 7.72 11.80
N GLY A 537 -2.42 6.56 11.99
CA GLY A 537 -2.01 5.70 10.88
C GLY A 537 -3.12 4.79 10.35
N GLU A 538 -2.80 4.04 9.32
CA GLU A 538 -3.64 2.98 8.73
C GLU A 538 -4.02 1.92 9.77
N GLY A 539 -5.18 1.30 9.60
CA GLY A 539 -5.68 0.26 10.51
C GLY A 539 -6.28 0.81 11.80
N HIS A 540 -6.49 2.12 11.87
CA HIS A 540 -7.39 2.74 12.82
C HIS A 540 -8.82 2.64 12.27
N ASP A 541 -9.32 1.41 12.14
CA ASP A 541 -10.61 1.13 11.57
C ASP A 541 -11.69 2.01 12.21
N ASN A 542 -12.30 2.88 11.37
CA ASN A 542 -13.34 3.82 11.77
C ASN A 542 -12.94 4.94 12.76
N ASP A 543 -11.65 5.29 12.86
CA ASP A 543 -11.29 6.52 13.56
C ASP A 543 -11.73 7.73 12.73
N PRO A 544 -12.71 8.51 13.22
CA PRO A 544 -13.29 9.62 12.45
C PRO A 544 -12.35 10.82 12.24
N LEU A 545 -11.13 10.77 12.80
CA LEU A 545 -10.09 11.78 12.65
C LEU A 545 -8.84 11.27 11.93
N ALA A 546 -8.87 10.03 11.40
CA ALA A 546 -7.76 9.46 10.63
C ALA A 546 -8.29 8.82 9.33
N LEU A 547 -8.88 9.63 8.47
CA LEU A 547 -9.53 9.21 7.24
C LEU A 547 -8.68 9.61 6.02
N THR A 548 -8.81 8.85 4.96
CA THR A 548 -8.15 9.19 3.70
C THR A 548 -8.87 10.35 2.99
N GLU A 549 -8.12 11.34 2.55
CA GLU A 549 -8.61 12.52 1.80
C GLU A 549 -9.60 13.43 2.59
N ASP A 550 -9.66 13.31 3.92
CA ASP A 550 -10.35 14.30 4.75
C ASP A 550 -9.43 15.50 5.03
N LEU A 551 -10.05 16.62 5.37
CA LEU A 551 -9.36 17.80 5.84
C LEU A 551 -10.05 18.36 7.07
N SER A 552 -9.24 18.94 7.96
CA SER A 552 -9.67 19.72 9.13
C SER A 552 -10.21 18.94 10.32
N ASP A 553 -10.32 19.66 11.43
CA ASP A 553 -10.96 19.25 12.67
C ASP A 553 -12.50 19.10 12.55
N ASP A 554 -13.11 19.69 11.50
CA ASP A 554 -14.55 19.64 11.21
C ASP A 554 -14.83 19.19 9.77
N VAL A 555 -14.86 17.88 9.55
CA VAL A 555 -15.07 17.27 8.23
C VAL A 555 -16.40 17.64 7.58
N MET A 556 -17.44 17.97 8.36
CA MET A 556 -18.74 18.40 7.82
C MET A 556 -18.63 19.78 7.18
N LYS A 557 -17.96 20.70 7.86
CA LYS A 557 -17.74 22.06 7.35
C LYS A 557 -16.75 22.07 6.19
N ALA A 558 -15.69 21.28 6.28
CA ALA A 558 -14.75 21.06 5.17
C ALA A 558 -15.47 20.50 3.94
N SER A 559 -16.33 19.49 4.14
CA SER A 559 -17.14 18.92 3.05
C SER A 559 -18.13 19.93 2.45
N ASP A 560 -18.70 20.83 3.25
CA ASP A 560 -19.57 21.91 2.71
C ASP A 560 -18.78 22.86 1.78
N TYR A 561 -17.55 23.22 2.11
CA TYR A 561 -16.67 23.99 1.23
C TYR A 561 -16.28 23.18 -0.02
N GLY A 562 -15.92 21.90 0.16
CA GLY A 562 -15.66 20.99 -0.95
C GLY A 562 -16.84 20.86 -1.91
N LEU A 563 -18.08 20.73 -1.39
CA LEU A 563 -19.30 20.71 -2.22
C LEU A 563 -19.55 22.01 -2.99
N LYS A 564 -19.19 23.17 -2.43
CA LYS A 564 -19.25 24.43 -3.18
C LYS A 564 -18.31 24.39 -4.39
N ASN A 565 -17.11 23.86 -4.21
CA ASN A 565 -16.14 23.71 -5.29
C ASN A 565 -16.60 22.65 -6.31
N LEU A 566 -17.07 21.47 -5.87
CA LEU A 566 -17.57 20.44 -6.79
C LEU A 566 -18.73 20.94 -7.68
N ARG A 567 -19.61 21.80 -7.17
CA ARG A 567 -20.65 22.43 -8.00
C ARG A 567 -20.07 23.31 -9.11
N ARG A 568 -18.93 24.00 -8.85
CA ARG A 568 -18.23 24.77 -9.87
C ARG A 568 -17.56 23.85 -10.90
N VAL A 569 -16.95 22.75 -10.42
CA VAL A 569 -16.34 21.74 -11.29
C VAL A 569 -17.38 21.12 -12.22
N VAL A 570 -18.51 20.63 -11.68
CA VAL A 570 -19.60 20.03 -12.48
C VAL A 570 -20.04 20.99 -13.59
N LYS A 571 -20.16 22.27 -13.28
CA LYS A 571 -20.59 23.28 -14.24
C LYS A 571 -19.58 23.54 -15.36
N GLY A 572 -18.27 23.56 -15.00
CA GLY A 572 -17.17 23.78 -15.93
C GLY A 572 -16.71 22.53 -16.68
N LEU A 573 -17.14 21.35 -16.26
CA LEU A 573 -16.56 20.07 -16.71
C LEU A 573 -16.55 19.90 -18.25
N PRO A 574 -17.61 20.22 -19.02
CA PRO A 574 -17.57 20.06 -20.48
C PRO A 574 -16.51 20.88 -21.17
N GLU A 575 -16.19 22.06 -20.65
CA GLU A 575 -15.13 22.93 -21.17
C GLU A 575 -13.75 22.42 -20.75
N TRP A 576 -13.61 22.00 -19.48
CA TRP A 576 -12.31 21.62 -18.92
C TRP A 576 -11.76 20.31 -19.48
N VAL A 577 -12.64 19.37 -19.84
CA VAL A 577 -12.26 18.07 -20.44
C VAL A 577 -12.47 18.02 -21.94
N TYR A 578 -12.62 19.20 -22.59
CA TYR A 578 -12.84 19.28 -24.03
C TYR A 578 -11.61 18.76 -24.80
N GLU A 579 -11.89 17.90 -25.75
CA GLU A 579 -10.95 17.40 -26.75
C GLU A 579 -11.69 17.21 -28.06
N GLU A 580 -11.16 17.78 -29.16
CA GLU A 580 -11.79 17.67 -30.47
C GLU A 580 -11.89 16.20 -30.90
N GLY A 581 -13.08 15.79 -31.34
CA GLY A 581 -13.35 14.40 -31.77
C GLY A 581 -13.61 13.40 -30.65
N ASN A 582 -13.51 13.80 -29.38
CA ASN A 582 -13.84 12.90 -28.26
C ASN A 582 -15.34 12.63 -28.18
N LEU A 583 -15.74 11.36 -28.10
CA LEU A 583 -17.15 10.93 -28.11
C LEU A 583 -17.84 11.03 -26.74
N GLY A 584 -17.21 11.66 -25.76
CA GLY A 584 -17.76 11.88 -24.42
C GLY A 584 -17.07 11.05 -23.32
N ASP A 585 -16.03 10.30 -23.65
CA ASP A 585 -15.28 9.49 -22.69
C ASP A 585 -14.64 10.37 -21.63
N ASN A 586 -13.97 11.47 -22.03
CA ASN A 586 -13.37 12.42 -21.09
C ASN A 586 -14.41 13.03 -20.14
N LEU A 587 -15.60 13.35 -20.64
CA LEU A 587 -16.70 13.88 -19.85
C LEU A 587 -17.21 12.85 -18.84
N ALA A 588 -17.32 11.58 -19.25
CA ALA A 588 -17.75 10.49 -18.38
C ALA A 588 -16.70 10.22 -17.28
N GLU A 589 -15.42 10.22 -17.62
CA GLU A 589 -14.32 10.06 -16.66
C GLU A 589 -14.25 11.22 -15.67
N GLY A 590 -14.32 12.47 -16.15
CA GLY A 590 -14.35 13.65 -15.28
C GLY A 590 -15.56 13.65 -14.34
N TYR A 591 -16.73 13.28 -14.82
CA TYR A 591 -17.93 13.15 -13.98
C TYR A 591 -17.76 12.03 -12.93
N LYS A 592 -17.16 10.90 -13.31
CA LYS A 592 -16.83 9.81 -12.39
C LYS A 592 -15.84 10.25 -11.30
N ALA A 593 -14.86 11.09 -11.64
CA ALA A 593 -13.92 11.65 -10.67
C ALA A 593 -14.63 12.56 -9.65
N VAL A 594 -15.52 13.46 -10.11
CA VAL A 594 -16.38 14.29 -9.25
C VAL A 594 -17.26 13.43 -8.34
N PHE A 595 -17.91 12.40 -8.91
CA PHE A 595 -18.72 11.46 -8.14
C PHE A 595 -17.90 10.75 -7.06
N GLY A 596 -16.67 10.31 -7.40
CA GLY A 596 -15.73 9.69 -6.47
C GLY A 596 -15.38 10.62 -5.30
N GLN A 597 -15.11 11.89 -5.59
CA GLN A 597 -14.80 12.89 -4.55
C GLN A 597 -16.00 13.17 -3.64
N TYR A 598 -17.19 13.28 -4.21
CA TYR A 598 -18.41 13.46 -3.40
C TYR A 598 -18.69 12.26 -2.48
N ARG A 599 -18.48 11.06 -3.01
CA ARG A 599 -18.58 9.82 -2.22
C ARG A 599 -17.59 9.82 -1.03
N ARG A 600 -16.39 10.36 -1.19
CA ARG A 600 -15.42 10.51 -0.09
C ARG A 600 -15.93 11.44 0.99
N TYR A 601 -16.44 12.62 0.62
CA TYR A 601 -17.03 13.54 1.60
C TYR A 601 -18.16 12.90 2.41
N ILE A 602 -19.03 12.12 1.75
CA ILE A 602 -20.06 11.35 2.45
C ILE A 602 -19.44 10.35 3.42
N GLY A 603 -18.38 9.63 3.00
CA GLY A 603 -17.65 8.69 3.84
C GLY A 603 -17.07 9.34 5.10
N HIS A 604 -16.45 10.52 4.97
CA HIS A 604 -15.91 11.29 6.09
C HIS A 604 -16.97 11.64 7.13
N VAL A 605 -18.15 12.02 6.66
CA VAL A 605 -19.27 12.37 7.55
C VAL A 605 -19.90 11.12 8.18
N LEU A 606 -20.03 10.02 7.42
CA LEU A 606 -20.53 8.74 7.94
C LEU A 606 -19.65 8.21 9.07
N ALA A 607 -18.33 8.32 8.95
CA ALA A 607 -17.39 7.86 9.98
C ALA A 607 -17.57 8.55 11.34
N GLN A 608 -18.22 9.71 11.38
CA GLN A 608 -18.56 10.38 12.64
C GLN A 608 -19.64 9.64 13.44
N VAL A 609 -20.50 8.84 12.78
CA VAL A 609 -21.63 8.14 13.40
C VAL A 609 -21.16 6.80 13.96
N GLY A 610 -21.16 6.65 15.28
CA GLY A 610 -20.64 5.47 15.98
C GLY A 610 -19.10 5.39 16.00
N GLY A 611 -18.40 6.45 15.59
CA GLY A 611 -16.93 6.49 15.53
C GLY A 611 -16.28 6.64 16.90
N VAL A 612 -15.02 6.13 16.99
CA VAL A 612 -14.16 6.22 18.18
C VAL A 612 -12.80 6.73 17.73
N HIS A 613 -12.37 7.84 18.29
CA HIS A 613 -11.03 8.38 18.11
C HIS A 613 -10.03 7.66 19.03
N ARG A 614 -8.84 7.36 18.52
CA ARG A 614 -7.75 6.71 19.24
C ARG A 614 -6.46 7.51 19.18
N GLU A 615 -6.00 7.94 20.33
CA GLU A 615 -4.72 8.63 20.49
C GLU A 615 -3.82 7.85 21.47
N TYR A 616 -2.76 7.22 20.96
CA TYR A 616 -1.84 6.47 21.81
C TYR A 616 -1.14 7.38 22.83
N LYS A 617 -1.04 6.87 24.07
CA LYS A 617 -0.39 7.55 25.20
C LYS A 617 0.44 6.59 25.99
N SER A 618 1.60 7.05 26.46
CA SER A 618 2.37 6.34 27.47
C SER A 618 1.79 6.61 28.86
N VAL A 619 2.26 5.87 29.85
CA VAL A 619 1.76 6.01 31.24
C VAL A 619 2.06 7.37 31.87
N GLU A 620 3.01 8.12 31.32
CA GLU A 620 3.35 9.47 31.72
C GLU A 620 2.40 10.54 31.17
N GLN A 621 1.60 10.18 30.18
CA GLN A 621 0.66 11.11 29.52
C GLN A 621 -0.75 10.93 30.09
N SER A 622 -1.39 12.01 30.47
CA SER A 622 -2.76 12.01 30.95
C SER A 622 -3.81 11.91 29.84
N GLY A 623 -5.03 11.57 30.20
CA GLY A 623 -6.20 11.51 29.33
C GLY A 623 -6.46 10.13 28.74
N ALA A 624 -7.61 9.96 28.12
CA ALA A 624 -8.05 8.71 27.52
C ALA A 624 -7.29 8.42 26.20
N ILE A 625 -7.08 7.15 25.90
CA ILE A 625 -6.58 6.67 24.59
C ILE A 625 -7.75 6.58 23.60
N PHE A 626 -8.92 6.15 24.06
CA PHE A 626 -10.11 6.02 23.22
C PHE A 626 -11.16 7.05 23.62
N THR A 627 -11.69 7.80 22.66
CA THR A 627 -12.73 8.82 22.87
C THR A 627 -13.85 8.65 21.85
N THR A 628 -15.07 8.42 22.33
CA THR A 628 -16.24 8.31 21.48
C THR A 628 -16.65 9.67 20.92
N MET A 629 -17.19 9.71 19.71
CA MET A 629 -17.76 10.94 19.16
C MET A 629 -18.96 11.39 19.98
N THR A 630 -19.03 12.71 20.27
CA THR A 630 -20.12 13.27 21.05
C THR A 630 -21.47 13.14 20.34
N ARG A 631 -22.56 13.08 21.10
CA ARG A 631 -23.93 13.07 20.57
C ARG A 631 -24.16 14.22 19.58
N GLU A 632 -23.73 15.41 19.94
CA GLU A 632 -23.89 16.61 19.09
C GLU A 632 -23.20 16.43 17.75
N ARG A 633 -21.95 15.96 17.74
CA ARG A 633 -21.19 15.75 16.51
C ARG A 633 -21.84 14.70 15.61
N GLN A 634 -22.35 13.60 16.18
CA GLN A 634 -23.05 12.55 15.46
C GLN A 634 -24.39 13.06 14.89
N GLN A 635 -25.14 13.84 15.64
CA GLN A 635 -26.41 14.46 15.15
C GLN A 635 -26.17 15.49 14.05
N ARG A 636 -25.08 16.28 14.14
CA ARG A 636 -24.65 17.16 13.05
C ARG A 636 -24.34 16.36 11.78
N ALA A 637 -23.67 15.20 11.90
CA ALA A 637 -23.39 14.32 10.77
C ALA A 637 -24.71 13.83 10.11
N LEU A 638 -25.68 13.36 10.89
CA LEU A 638 -26.99 12.97 10.36
C LEU A 638 -27.71 14.13 9.65
N THR A 639 -27.65 15.32 10.20
CA THR A 639 -28.23 16.54 9.60
C THR A 639 -27.55 16.88 8.27
N TRP A 640 -26.22 16.76 8.21
CA TRP A 640 -25.46 16.99 6.99
C TRP A 640 -25.81 15.96 5.90
N LEU A 641 -25.91 14.66 6.26
CA LEU A 641 -26.29 13.57 5.36
C LEU A 641 -27.72 13.75 4.83
N ASP A 642 -28.63 14.17 5.68
CA ASP A 642 -30.01 14.49 5.25
C ASP A 642 -30.01 15.56 4.17
N LYS A 643 -29.40 16.69 4.45
CA LYS A 643 -29.35 17.85 3.56
C LYS A 643 -28.67 17.56 2.24
N ASN A 644 -27.56 16.90 2.28
CA ASN A 644 -26.68 16.78 1.10
C ASN A 644 -26.87 15.47 0.32
N VAL A 645 -27.47 14.41 0.90
CA VAL A 645 -27.57 13.10 0.26
C VAL A 645 -28.99 12.56 0.23
N LEU A 646 -29.70 12.52 1.38
CA LEU A 646 -31.00 11.89 1.47
C LEU A 646 -32.12 12.77 0.88
N GLN A 647 -31.89 14.06 0.77
CA GLN A 647 -32.56 14.91 -0.20
C GLN A 647 -31.78 14.84 -1.52
N CYS A 648 -32.50 14.80 -2.64
CA CYS A 648 -31.88 14.60 -3.94
C CYS A 648 -30.79 15.67 -4.22
N PRO A 649 -29.54 15.30 -4.42
CA PRO A 649 -28.48 16.24 -4.79
C PRO A 649 -28.63 16.64 -6.28
N THR A 650 -29.66 17.39 -6.61
CA THR A 650 -30.04 17.77 -7.99
C THR A 650 -28.90 18.45 -8.75
N TRP A 651 -28.02 19.18 -8.05
CA TRP A 651 -26.86 19.84 -8.66
C TRP A 651 -25.92 18.90 -9.43
N MET A 652 -25.93 17.61 -9.09
CA MET A 652 -25.15 16.57 -9.80
C MET A 652 -25.76 16.21 -11.17
N ILE A 653 -27.05 16.43 -11.35
CA ILE A 653 -27.81 15.89 -12.48
C ILE A 653 -28.64 16.96 -13.24
N SER A 654 -28.44 18.22 -12.92
CA SER A 654 -29.22 19.31 -13.53
C SER A 654 -28.57 19.96 -14.76
N GLU A 655 -27.25 19.69 -14.98
CA GLU A 655 -26.56 20.28 -16.13
C GLU A 655 -27.01 19.60 -17.46
N PRO A 656 -27.13 20.38 -18.57
CA PRO A 656 -27.65 19.89 -19.85
C PRO A 656 -26.86 18.65 -20.40
N TYR A 657 -25.57 18.60 -20.16
CA TYR A 657 -24.72 17.51 -20.66
C TYR A 657 -24.99 16.15 -19.97
N ILE A 658 -25.70 16.11 -18.86
CA ILE A 658 -26.04 14.87 -18.16
C ILE A 658 -26.82 13.91 -19.06
N SER A 659 -27.59 14.42 -20.03
CA SER A 659 -28.27 13.61 -21.03
C SER A 659 -27.31 12.82 -21.94
N ARG A 660 -26.03 13.21 -22.02
CA ARG A 660 -24.98 12.46 -22.73
C ARG A 660 -24.41 11.31 -21.88
N LEU A 661 -24.60 11.35 -20.55
CA LEU A 661 -24.10 10.35 -19.63
C LEU A 661 -25.15 9.29 -19.26
N SER A 662 -26.42 9.67 -19.20
CA SER A 662 -27.51 8.75 -18.84
C SER A 662 -28.87 9.25 -19.30
N ALA A 663 -29.68 8.31 -19.80
CA ALA A 663 -31.11 8.54 -20.04
C ALA A 663 -31.92 8.65 -18.74
N LYS A 664 -31.34 8.21 -17.61
CA LYS A 664 -31.98 8.19 -16.30
C LYS A 664 -31.07 8.86 -15.25
N PRO A 665 -31.00 10.20 -15.20
CA PRO A 665 -30.03 10.92 -14.39
C PRO A 665 -29.99 10.53 -12.91
N GLN A 666 -31.15 10.23 -12.29
CA GLN A 666 -31.17 9.81 -10.89
C GLN A 666 -30.41 8.51 -10.62
N GLU A 667 -30.30 7.61 -11.61
CA GLU A 667 -29.56 6.34 -11.43
C GLU A 667 -28.05 6.60 -11.27
N LEU A 668 -27.50 7.68 -11.83
CA LEU A 668 -26.11 8.08 -11.63
C LEU A 668 -25.77 8.36 -10.16
N ILE A 669 -26.71 8.88 -9.39
CA ILE A 669 -26.49 9.34 -8.00
C ILE A 669 -27.09 8.42 -6.94
N ARG A 670 -27.90 7.41 -7.30
CA ARG A 670 -28.44 6.42 -6.36
C ARG A 670 -27.37 5.74 -5.48
N PRO A 671 -26.18 5.39 -5.98
CA PRO A 671 -25.14 4.76 -5.14
C PRO A 671 -24.70 5.61 -3.94
N LEU A 672 -24.86 6.94 -3.98
CA LEU A 672 -24.57 7.82 -2.84
C LEU A 672 -25.59 7.61 -1.70
N ALA A 673 -26.88 7.54 -2.05
CA ALA A 673 -27.93 7.22 -1.08
C ALA A 673 -27.79 5.78 -0.55
N ASP A 674 -27.45 4.84 -1.43
CA ASP A 674 -27.25 3.43 -1.07
C ASP A 674 -26.12 3.25 -0.05
N MET A 675 -24.99 3.90 -0.26
CA MET A 675 -23.87 3.91 0.68
C MET A 675 -24.30 4.50 2.04
N THR A 676 -24.95 5.66 2.01
CA THR A 676 -25.40 6.36 3.22
C THR A 676 -26.39 5.51 4.02
N VAL A 677 -27.44 5.02 3.37
CA VAL A 677 -28.45 4.18 4.02
C VAL A 677 -27.83 2.89 4.56
N SER A 678 -26.99 2.22 3.76
CA SER A 678 -26.33 0.97 4.16
C SER A 678 -25.53 1.11 5.44
N TYR A 679 -24.78 2.21 5.58
CA TYR A 679 -23.99 2.49 6.79
C TYR A 679 -24.90 2.78 7.99
N LEU A 680 -25.89 3.68 7.83
CA LEU A 680 -26.73 4.12 8.93
C LEU A 680 -27.64 3.04 9.50
N VAL A 681 -28.07 2.06 8.69
CA VAL A 681 -28.94 0.97 9.18
C VAL A 681 -28.18 -0.36 9.34
N ALA A 682 -26.84 -0.34 9.27
CA ALA A 682 -26.01 -1.53 9.45
C ALA A 682 -26.04 -2.04 10.91
N PRO A 683 -26.06 -3.36 11.14
CA PRO A 683 -25.97 -3.93 12.49
C PRO A 683 -24.77 -3.40 13.29
N ASN A 684 -23.61 -3.29 12.65
CA ASN A 684 -22.40 -2.80 13.29
C ASN A 684 -22.53 -1.35 13.78
N THR A 685 -23.21 -0.49 13.02
CA THR A 685 -23.45 0.90 13.46
C THR A 685 -24.33 0.95 14.70
N PHE A 686 -25.41 0.15 14.76
CA PHE A 686 -26.23 0.04 15.97
C PHE A 686 -25.47 -0.51 17.15
N ASN A 687 -24.66 -1.56 16.95
CA ASN A 687 -23.80 -2.14 17.98
C ASN A 687 -22.81 -1.10 18.51
N ASN A 688 -22.10 -0.41 17.62
CA ASN A 688 -21.12 0.60 18.01
C ASN A 688 -21.76 1.72 18.84
N ILE A 689 -22.92 2.23 18.41
CA ILE A 689 -23.62 3.28 19.16
C ILE A 689 -24.08 2.78 20.53
N ALA A 690 -24.63 1.56 20.61
CA ALA A 690 -25.08 0.97 21.86
C ALA A 690 -23.91 0.79 22.86
N ILE A 691 -22.81 0.19 22.39
CA ILE A 691 -21.62 -0.07 23.21
C ILE A 691 -20.94 1.24 23.61
N ASN A 692 -20.74 2.17 22.68
CA ASN A 692 -20.06 3.43 22.95
C ASN A 692 -20.80 4.31 23.97
N ALA A 693 -22.12 4.19 24.03
CA ALA A 693 -22.94 4.91 25.01
C ALA A 693 -22.65 4.51 26.47
N THR A 694 -22.20 3.28 26.71
CA THR A 694 -21.91 2.77 28.05
C THR A 694 -20.64 3.37 28.68
N GLY A 695 -19.67 3.75 27.84
CA GLY A 695 -18.39 4.33 28.25
C GLY A 695 -18.34 5.87 28.23
N ALA A 696 -19.37 6.53 27.70
CA ALA A 696 -19.40 7.98 27.58
C ALA A 696 -20.04 8.65 28.81
N PRO A 697 -19.61 9.88 29.18
CA PRO A 697 -20.34 10.68 30.16
C PRO A 697 -21.81 10.84 29.74
N THR A 698 -22.76 10.70 30.68
CA THR A 698 -24.21 10.64 30.39
C THR A 698 -24.70 11.79 29.52
N ALA A 699 -24.19 13.02 29.74
CA ALA A 699 -24.56 14.20 28.95
C ALA A 699 -24.08 14.15 27.49
N GLN A 700 -23.02 13.40 27.20
CA GLN A 700 -22.41 13.28 25.86
C GLN A 700 -22.77 11.97 25.17
N ALA A 701 -23.40 11.02 25.86
CA ALA A 701 -23.74 9.72 25.34
C ALA A 701 -24.80 9.82 24.22
N TYR A 702 -24.48 9.20 23.07
CA TYR A 702 -25.45 9.02 22.02
C TYR A 702 -26.06 7.62 22.14
N THR A 703 -27.20 7.55 22.83
CA THR A 703 -27.85 6.26 23.12
C THR A 703 -28.51 5.63 21.91
N GLY A 704 -28.63 4.30 21.89
CA GLY A 704 -29.36 3.59 20.83
C GLY A 704 -30.81 4.07 20.68
N THR A 705 -31.50 4.45 21.79
CA THR A 705 -32.85 5.02 21.72
C THR A 705 -32.84 6.37 20.99
N ALA A 706 -31.90 7.27 21.31
CA ALA A 706 -31.79 8.56 20.62
C ALA A 706 -31.47 8.37 19.14
N TYR A 707 -30.63 7.40 18.80
CA TYR A 707 -30.32 7.08 17.42
C TYR A 707 -31.53 6.58 16.64
N VAL A 708 -32.35 5.70 17.24
CA VAL A 708 -33.61 5.23 16.64
C VAL A 708 -34.54 6.39 16.34
N GLU A 709 -34.68 7.36 17.27
CA GLU A 709 -35.51 8.55 17.06
C GLU A 709 -34.99 9.41 15.89
N ASP A 710 -33.68 9.61 15.86
CA ASP A 710 -33.06 10.42 14.81
C ASP A 710 -33.18 9.72 13.45
N LEU A 711 -32.99 8.41 13.34
CA LEU A 711 -33.20 7.66 12.09
C LEU A 711 -34.68 7.66 11.65
N LEU A 712 -35.60 7.49 12.59
CA LEU A 712 -37.05 7.55 12.28
C LEU A 712 -37.42 8.91 11.70
N ARG A 713 -36.92 9.99 12.27
CA ARG A 713 -37.10 11.34 11.75
C ARG A 713 -36.42 11.53 10.41
N LEU A 714 -35.17 11.06 10.29
CA LEU A 714 -34.33 11.19 9.09
C LEU A 714 -35.01 10.56 7.86
N PHE A 715 -35.52 9.34 7.99
CA PHE A 715 -36.09 8.59 6.87
C PHE A 715 -37.58 8.80 6.66
N PHE A 716 -38.36 9.05 7.72
CA PHE A 716 -39.84 8.98 7.69
C PHE A 716 -40.54 10.24 8.24
N ARG A 717 -39.88 11.43 8.23
CA ARG A 717 -40.53 12.65 8.67
C ARG A 717 -41.76 12.99 7.83
N GLU A 718 -41.79 12.66 6.55
CA GLU A 718 -42.89 12.93 5.62
C GLU A 718 -44.17 12.15 6.03
N ALA A 719 -44.03 11.01 6.69
CA ALA A 719 -45.16 10.23 7.15
C ALA A 719 -45.95 10.90 8.29
N SER A 720 -45.44 11.98 8.89
CA SER A 720 -46.12 12.81 9.88
C SER A 720 -46.82 14.03 9.27
N THR A 721 -46.82 14.17 7.95
CA THR A 721 -47.42 15.26 7.22
C THR A 721 -48.24 14.74 6.05
N PRO A 722 -49.24 15.50 5.53
CA PRO A 722 -50.00 15.08 4.36
C PRO A 722 -49.26 15.26 3.03
N GLN A 723 -47.96 15.62 3.07
CA GLN A 723 -47.15 15.92 1.88
C GLN A 723 -46.89 14.69 1.01
N ARG A 724 -46.82 14.94 -0.29
CA ARG A 724 -46.40 13.94 -1.28
C ARG A 724 -44.95 13.59 -1.08
N VAL A 725 -44.62 12.29 -1.06
CA VAL A 725 -43.22 11.80 -1.06
C VAL A 725 -42.70 11.71 -2.49
N GLY A 726 -41.70 12.50 -2.81
CA GLY A 726 -41.06 12.47 -4.14
C GLY A 726 -40.35 11.16 -4.45
N SER A 727 -40.07 10.87 -5.73
CA SER A 727 -39.48 9.62 -6.20
C SER A 727 -38.14 9.29 -5.50
N TRP A 728 -37.27 10.27 -5.32
CA TRP A 728 -36.03 10.12 -4.60
C TRP A 728 -36.22 9.68 -3.15
N ARG A 729 -37.10 10.37 -2.43
CA ARG A 729 -37.40 10.04 -1.02
C ARG A 729 -38.03 8.65 -0.89
N ARG A 730 -38.95 8.29 -1.81
CA ARG A 730 -39.48 6.91 -1.84
C ARG A 730 -38.38 5.87 -2.03
N TYR A 731 -37.42 6.15 -2.91
CA TYR A 731 -36.24 5.29 -3.10
C TYR A 731 -35.45 5.15 -1.80
N VAL A 732 -35.10 6.26 -1.15
CA VAL A 732 -34.34 6.28 0.12
C VAL A 732 -35.11 5.48 1.21
N GLN A 733 -36.42 5.70 1.38
CA GLN A 733 -37.25 4.98 2.35
C GLN A 733 -37.31 3.47 2.06
N GLN A 734 -37.44 3.09 0.78
CA GLN A 734 -37.40 1.70 0.33
C GLN A 734 -36.06 1.05 0.69
N GLN A 735 -34.94 1.69 0.38
CA GLN A 735 -33.60 1.17 0.71
C GLN A 735 -33.41 1.06 2.23
N ALA A 736 -33.88 2.04 3.00
CA ALA A 736 -33.78 2.00 4.45
C ALA A 736 -34.50 0.78 5.05
N VAL A 737 -35.75 0.53 4.63
CA VAL A 737 -36.51 -0.64 5.10
C VAL A 737 -35.88 -1.94 4.63
N THR A 738 -35.55 -2.06 3.35
CA THR A 738 -34.98 -3.29 2.78
C THR A 738 -33.66 -3.68 3.46
N ARG A 739 -32.75 -2.71 3.65
CA ARG A 739 -31.42 -2.96 4.26
C ARG A 739 -31.52 -3.18 5.77
N LEU A 740 -32.42 -2.46 6.46
CA LEU A 740 -32.67 -2.67 7.87
C LEU A 740 -33.23 -4.08 8.14
N ILE A 741 -34.22 -4.55 7.35
CA ILE A 741 -34.75 -5.92 7.42
C ILE A 741 -33.65 -6.95 7.16
N LYS A 742 -32.84 -6.74 6.10
CA LYS A 742 -31.74 -7.66 5.77
C LYS A 742 -30.72 -7.77 6.92
N GLY A 743 -30.30 -6.62 7.47
CA GLY A 743 -29.39 -6.57 8.60
C GLY A 743 -29.98 -7.21 9.85
N TRP A 744 -31.24 -6.88 10.15
CA TRP A 744 -31.96 -7.46 11.29
C TRP A 744 -32.11 -8.98 11.21
N LYS A 745 -32.42 -9.54 10.03
CA LYS A 745 -32.50 -11.01 9.82
C LYS A 745 -31.12 -11.68 9.91
N ALA A 746 -30.07 -11.03 9.45
CA ALA A 746 -28.70 -11.57 9.47
C ALA A 746 -28.07 -11.56 10.87
N THR A 747 -28.60 -10.81 11.83
CA THR A 747 -28.01 -10.62 13.17
C THR A 747 -28.95 -11.23 14.20
N ALA A 748 -28.59 -12.40 14.74
CA ALA A 748 -29.37 -13.04 15.80
C ALA A 748 -29.12 -12.37 17.17
N ASP A 749 -27.88 -11.95 17.41
CA ASP A 749 -27.39 -11.45 18.69
C ASP A 749 -26.73 -10.05 18.53
N GLY A 750 -26.44 -9.39 19.65
CA GLY A 750 -25.74 -8.13 19.72
C GLY A 750 -26.56 -6.98 20.28
N ASP A 751 -25.88 -6.03 20.90
CA ASP A 751 -26.49 -4.88 21.61
C ASP A 751 -27.32 -3.97 20.72
N GLY A 752 -27.03 -3.95 19.42
CA GLY A 752 -27.75 -3.16 18.43
C GLY A 752 -29.12 -3.75 18.01
N ARG A 753 -29.32 -5.07 18.17
CA ARG A 753 -30.53 -5.74 17.68
C ARG A 753 -31.84 -5.22 18.28
N PRO A 754 -31.96 -4.98 19.59
CA PRO A 754 -33.20 -4.39 20.17
C PRO A 754 -33.56 -3.04 19.54
N TYR A 755 -32.55 -2.23 19.22
CA TYR A 755 -32.77 -0.92 18.59
C TYR A 755 -33.20 -1.03 17.14
N MET A 756 -32.68 -2.01 16.38
CA MET A 756 -33.15 -2.30 15.02
C MET A 756 -34.61 -2.78 15.02
N THR A 757 -34.98 -3.66 15.97
CA THR A 757 -36.38 -4.08 16.18
C THR A 757 -37.28 -2.91 16.52
N SER A 758 -36.83 -2.05 17.44
CA SER A 758 -37.55 -0.82 17.82
C SER A 758 -37.78 0.10 16.62
N LEU A 759 -36.76 0.30 15.78
CA LEU A 759 -36.89 1.14 14.59
C LEU A 759 -37.89 0.54 13.60
N LEU A 760 -37.85 -0.75 13.31
CA LEU A 760 -38.82 -1.41 12.42
C LEU A 760 -40.26 -1.24 12.93
N THR A 761 -40.49 -1.52 14.22
CA THR A 761 -41.82 -1.36 14.84
C THR A 761 -42.33 0.07 14.77
N ARG A 762 -41.48 1.07 15.03
CA ARG A 762 -41.81 2.48 14.99
C ARG A 762 -42.06 3.00 13.57
N ILE A 763 -41.29 2.52 12.58
CA ILE A 763 -41.58 2.80 11.18
C ILE A 763 -42.96 2.25 10.83
N GLN A 764 -43.29 1.02 11.18
CA GLN A 764 -44.59 0.41 10.91
C GLN A 764 -45.73 1.22 11.54
N SER A 765 -45.61 1.59 12.82
CA SER A 765 -46.59 2.40 13.51
C SER A 765 -46.81 3.78 12.87
N ARG A 766 -45.67 4.43 12.45
CA ARG A 766 -45.75 5.74 11.79
C ARG A 766 -46.38 5.68 10.41
N LEU A 767 -46.11 4.62 9.63
CA LEU A 767 -46.71 4.43 8.31
C LEU A 767 -48.21 4.10 8.43
N ALA A 768 -48.61 3.34 9.46
CA ALA A 768 -50.01 3.03 9.72
C ALA A 768 -50.84 4.29 10.13
N ALA A 769 -50.22 5.23 10.83
CA ALA A 769 -50.84 6.50 11.25
C ALA A 769 -50.78 7.59 10.15
N ALA A 770 -50.13 7.35 9.03
CA ALA A 770 -49.95 8.33 7.96
C ALA A 770 -51.20 8.38 7.07
N HIS A 771 -51.60 9.61 6.70
CA HIS A 771 -52.75 9.85 5.82
C HIS A 771 -52.34 10.61 4.54
N PRO A 772 -51.53 10.00 3.66
CA PRO A 772 -51.06 10.68 2.44
C PRO A 772 -52.20 10.88 1.45
N GLN A 773 -52.24 12.05 0.85
CA GLN A 773 -53.30 12.43 -0.09
C GLN A 773 -53.11 11.82 -1.48
N ASP A 774 -51.88 11.64 -1.94
CA ASP A 774 -51.59 11.09 -3.27
C ASP A 774 -51.49 9.55 -3.28
N ALA A 775 -51.98 8.97 -4.40
CA ALA A 775 -52.04 7.50 -4.58
C ALA A 775 -50.65 6.83 -4.56
N ALA A 776 -49.60 7.48 -5.09
CA ALA A 776 -48.28 6.92 -5.16
C ALA A 776 -47.64 6.80 -3.76
N THR A 777 -47.81 7.79 -2.88
CA THR A 777 -47.36 7.75 -1.50
C THR A 777 -48.15 6.71 -0.69
N ARG A 778 -49.50 6.61 -0.88
CA ARG A 778 -50.28 5.54 -0.25
C ARG A 778 -49.78 4.14 -0.60
N ALA A 779 -49.61 3.89 -1.90
CA ALA A 779 -49.09 2.58 -2.37
C ALA A 779 -47.70 2.27 -1.82
N HIS A 780 -46.83 3.27 -1.78
CA HIS A 780 -45.48 3.15 -1.23
C HIS A 780 -45.49 2.78 0.26
N TYR A 781 -46.27 3.50 1.07
CA TYR A 781 -46.36 3.21 2.51
C TYR A 781 -47.00 1.84 2.80
N ALA A 782 -48.01 1.45 2.02
CA ALA A 782 -48.63 0.13 2.14
C ALA A 782 -47.63 -0.99 1.84
N GLU A 783 -46.81 -0.82 0.82
CA GLU A 783 -45.77 -1.82 0.47
C GLU A 783 -44.67 -1.90 1.54
N LEU A 784 -44.18 -0.79 2.06
CA LEU A 784 -43.20 -0.79 3.15
C LEU A 784 -43.74 -1.45 4.42
N SER A 785 -44.97 -1.13 4.80
CA SER A 785 -45.65 -1.76 5.94
C SER A 785 -45.82 -3.27 5.75
N ARG A 786 -46.15 -3.72 4.52
CA ARG A 786 -46.26 -5.14 4.18
C ARG A 786 -44.88 -5.85 4.34
N GLN A 787 -43.79 -5.26 3.83
CA GLN A 787 -42.43 -5.82 3.94
C GLN A 787 -42.00 -5.98 5.40
N ILE A 788 -42.22 -4.94 6.23
CA ILE A 788 -41.88 -4.99 7.66
C ILE A 788 -42.68 -6.07 8.37
N ARG A 789 -43.98 -6.13 8.16
CA ARG A 789 -44.85 -7.14 8.77
C ARG A 789 -44.43 -8.55 8.42
N LEU A 790 -44.22 -8.88 7.12
CA LEU A 790 -43.79 -10.19 6.68
C LEU A 790 -42.43 -10.58 7.29
N ALA A 791 -41.50 -9.62 7.33
CA ALA A 791 -40.18 -9.87 7.92
C ALA A 791 -40.28 -10.21 9.42
N MET A 792 -41.14 -9.50 10.18
CA MET A 792 -41.31 -9.73 11.62
C MET A 792 -42.14 -11.00 11.93
N GLU A 793 -42.99 -11.44 11.02
CA GLU A 793 -43.72 -12.72 11.10
C GLU A 793 -42.90 -13.95 10.69
N GLY A 794 -41.64 -13.76 10.28
CA GLY A 794 -40.75 -14.85 9.83
C GLY A 794 -41.01 -15.35 8.41
N LYS A 795 -41.76 -14.60 7.62
CA LYS A 795 -42.12 -14.90 6.21
C LYS A 795 -41.25 -14.17 5.19
#